data_e92f569ced29fafba6c1ae876682e116
#
_entry.id   e92f569ced29fafba6c1ae876682e116
#
_cell.length_a   1.000
_cell.length_b   1.000
_cell.length_c   1.000
_cell.angle_alpha   90.00
_cell.angle_beta   90.00
_cell.angle_gamma   90.00
#
_symmetry.space_group_name_H-M   'P 1'
#
loop_
_entity.id
_entity.type
_entity.pdbx_description
1 polymer ?
#
loop_
_entity_poly.entity_id
_entity_poly.type
_entity_poly.pdbx_seq_one_letter_code
_entity_poly.pdbx_strand_id
1 'polypeptide(L)'
;MNKNVYLMMLLSLLSGPALAQQNDTSADENQQKNKTETEEEQQGDSSSENGEDTILVRSTPTSQSMGTQIINAEQIKKMPTRNGSVTELLKHNPNVNFANETDSSLTAGEIAPENVSFHGEKFYNNNFMIDGLSNNNTISPGANGGTLGTNPDGYNATDLPAGGAQSFWVNSELIDKLEVFDSNISAKYGDFTGGVVDARLKDPDLTKSSGKVSYRTTSDKWTQYHIDAKDVEDFESATQLYHQPKFKKDFYSLTFNQPLSDKAGFIFAYNRQQSTIPNYHVYLNEWHDQKRLAETYLLKGTYLADNGDMIRLTGMYSPHESTYYKKDMKNGAFTNTGGGYRGNVEWEHNASWGKMTSLAGYQFEQNKIDHESDAYLAWRRFLVSQNFVSNVIDWSSTGGSGGQNAYIGGYGTYSTEKNTITLKQDYELNPLSLYGINHQVDFGWQIDSYHAQYRRFRDVYSTRGTTTIDKNVVCNTGDAFCIDGEQYFKSVGFYPTRTVEGNYINYAAYLQDSLSYGNLEITPGVRLQYDDFLKNVTIAPRFSTSYDVFGDRSTRLFGGANRYYGQNILAYKLRSGISSFEVLSRTNANSAWTSGGIQTASFDYDVSDLKTPYSDELSLGVSQRVMNTIWTLKWVNRQGKDQFGRESYTNSNGDRFYRLSNNAKTEGNDFSLTVEPISPYRFSLAEVSWSLNAKYGKNKASSQSYYDQASTDDKKVIFDGKLMDKRDMDALDFNKPWRANVSVNTYFPDLRLNWNQNIGYTAGFTGYVVGGVNCPTDNSACGTYDGSADLYEKAKFKDYFTYDWRFNYTQPVFKDQAIDISLDVLNVLDQKIEISRGTQSTGTITYQTGRQFWLGVAYTW
;
A
#
# COMPACT_ATOMS: atom_id res chain seq x y z
N MET A 1 -16.08 13.27 -25.98
CA MET A 1 -15.85 14.74 -25.84
C MET A 1 -14.51 15.09 -26.45
N ASN A 2 -14.46 16.12 -27.29
CA ASN A 2 -13.30 16.41 -28.14
C ASN A 2 -12.05 16.80 -27.33
N LYS A 3 -10.88 16.30 -27.74
CA LYS A 3 -9.55 16.59 -27.17
C LYS A 3 -9.22 18.10 -27.06
N ASN A 4 -9.91 18.95 -27.77
CA ASN A 4 -9.69 20.40 -27.78
C ASN A 4 -10.30 21.15 -26.58
N VAL A 5 -11.16 20.52 -25.78
CA VAL A 5 -11.77 21.14 -24.60
C VAL A 5 -10.81 21.12 -23.41
N TYR A 6 -9.95 20.11 -23.33
CA TYR A 6 -8.97 19.99 -22.23
C TYR A 6 -7.82 21.02 -22.31
N LEU A 7 -7.44 21.41 -23.51
CA LEU A 7 -6.36 22.38 -23.70
C LEU A 7 -6.80 23.82 -23.36
N MET A 8 -8.09 24.14 -23.53
CA MET A 8 -8.63 25.46 -23.20
C MET A 8 -8.83 25.68 -21.69
N MET A 9 -9.11 24.61 -20.94
CA MET A 9 -9.22 24.71 -19.47
C MET A 9 -7.84 24.90 -18.79
N LEU A 10 -6.77 24.34 -19.33
CA LEU A 10 -5.41 24.56 -18.78
C LEU A 10 -4.91 25.99 -18.98
N LEU A 11 -5.33 26.67 -20.05
CA LEU A 11 -4.93 28.05 -20.36
C LEU A 11 -5.73 29.09 -19.59
N SER A 12 -6.94 28.80 -19.13
CA SER A 12 -7.76 29.72 -18.34
C SER A 12 -7.38 29.83 -16.87
N LEU A 13 -6.61 28.87 -16.35
CA LEU A 13 -6.14 28.85 -14.95
C LEU A 13 -4.84 29.65 -14.75
N LEU A 14 -4.17 30.10 -15.83
CA LEU A 14 -2.97 30.93 -15.78
C LEU A 14 -3.26 32.42 -15.82
N SER A 15 -4.51 32.85 -16.03
CA SER A 15 -4.93 34.25 -16.02
C SER A 15 -5.59 34.60 -14.68
N GLY A 16 -4.76 34.97 -13.70
CA GLY A 16 -5.23 35.65 -12.50
C GLY A 16 -5.79 37.02 -12.85
N PRO A 17 -6.78 37.55 -12.10
CA PRO A 17 -7.35 38.85 -12.38
C PRO A 17 -6.31 39.96 -12.18
N ALA A 18 -5.97 40.67 -13.26
CA ALA A 18 -5.23 41.92 -13.18
C ALA A 18 -6.11 42.96 -12.51
N LEU A 19 -5.86 43.26 -11.25
CA LEU A 19 -6.41 44.44 -10.59
C LEU A 19 -5.52 45.64 -10.88
N ALA A 20 -6.17 46.65 -11.43
CA ALA A 20 -5.59 47.91 -11.88
C ALA A 20 -4.80 48.64 -10.79
N GLN A 21 -3.57 49.01 -11.14
CA GLN A 21 -2.80 50.02 -10.41
C GLN A 21 -3.43 51.38 -10.58
N GLN A 22 -3.70 52.06 -9.48
CA GLN A 22 -3.72 53.53 -9.43
C GLN A 22 -2.52 54.01 -8.65
N ASN A 23 -1.68 54.70 -9.36
CA ASN A 23 -0.57 55.50 -8.80
C ASN A 23 -1.13 56.65 -7.93
N ASP A 24 -0.53 56.84 -6.75
CA ASP A 24 -0.31 58.23 -6.31
C ASP A 24 0.98 58.30 -5.47
N THR A 25 1.78 59.27 -5.84
CA THR A 25 3.06 59.71 -5.32
C THR A 25 2.91 60.62 -4.14
N SER A 26 3.75 60.45 -3.10
CA SER A 26 4.61 61.53 -2.55
C SER A 26 5.15 61.17 -1.14
N ALA A 27 6.43 61.06 -1.05
CA ALA A 27 7.43 61.69 -0.17
C ALA A 27 7.04 62.09 1.28
N ASP A 28 7.69 61.64 2.29
CA ASP A 28 8.86 62.22 2.97
C ASP A 28 9.08 61.57 4.39
N GLU A 29 10.30 61.36 4.68
CA GLU A 29 11.09 61.32 5.92
C GLU A 29 10.40 61.49 7.30
N ASN A 30 10.64 60.63 8.25
CA ASN A 30 11.61 60.84 9.35
C ASN A 30 11.54 59.77 10.46
N GLN A 31 12.76 59.36 10.86
CA GLN A 31 13.23 58.72 12.06
C GLN A 31 12.35 58.78 13.32
N GLN A 32 12.18 57.65 14.02
CA GLN A 32 12.83 57.46 15.33
C GLN A 32 12.55 56.10 15.96
N LYS A 33 13.60 55.60 16.57
CA LYS A 33 13.75 54.35 17.34
C LYS A 33 12.62 54.17 18.34
N ASN A 34 12.13 52.88 18.42
CA ASN A 34 11.98 52.26 19.73
C ASN A 34 12.12 50.75 19.62
N LYS A 35 13.01 50.20 20.44
CA LYS A 35 13.21 48.79 20.70
C LYS A 35 11.93 48.20 21.29
N THR A 36 11.47 47.13 20.72
CA THR A 36 10.76 46.08 21.43
C THR A 36 11.17 44.76 20.79
N GLU A 37 11.78 43.90 21.58
CA GLU A 37 12.24 42.59 21.24
C GLU A 37 11.01 41.73 20.86
N THR A 38 10.91 41.34 19.59
CA THR A 38 10.04 40.28 19.16
C THR A 38 10.94 39.12 18.76
N GLU A 39 10.83 38.01 19.46
CA GLU A 39 11.54 36.79 19.14
C GLU A 39 11.10 36.32 17.74
N GLU A 40 12.00 36.43 16.77
CA GLU A 40 11.89 35.81 15.47
C GLU A 40 12.00 34.30 15.63
N GLU A 41 11.00 33.56 15.14
CA GLU A 41 11.14 32.15 14.80
C GLU A 41 12.23 32.05 13.72
N GLN A 42 13.41 31.60 14.13
CA GLN A 42 14.48 31.27 13.20
C GLN A 42 14.09 30.00 12.41
N GLN A 43 13.63 30.19 11.19
CA GLN A 43 13.94 29.23 10.13
C GLN A 43 15.46 29.10 10.08
N GLY A 44 15.94 27.90 10.38
CA GLY A 44 17.36 27.62 10.37
C GLY A 44 17.90 27.61 8.95
N ASP A 45 18.46 28.73 8.57
CA ASP A 45 19.35 28.84 7.43
C ASP A 45 20.67 28.11 7.79
N SER A 46 20.95 27.01 7.13
CA SER A 46 22.19 26.28 7.27
C SER A 46 23.28 26.91 6.39
N SER A 47 23.83 28.02 6.80
CA SER A 47 25.12 28.46 6.28
C SER A 47 26.22 27.71 7.02
N SER A 48 26.85 26.79 6.32
CA SER A 48 28.01 26.04 6.74
C SER A 48 29.23 26.94 6.87
N GLU A 49 29.72 27.13 8.06
CA GLU A 49 31.17 27.33 8.26
C GLU A 49 31.64 26.33 9.29
N ASN A 50 32.55 25.46 8.83
CA ASN A 50 33.31 24.43 9.55
C ASN A 50 32.58 23.12 9.90
N GLY A 51 32.73 22.19 8.99
CA GLY A 51 32.86 20.76 9.03
C GLY A 51 32.68 19.99 10.35
N GLU A 52 31.50 20.06 10.95
CA GLU A 52 31.00 19.06 11.89
C GLU A 52 29.50 18.94 11.66
N ASP A 53 29.09 17.96 10.83
CA ASP A 53 27.69 17.57 10.69
C ASP A 53 27.13 17.03 11.99
N THR A 54 26.71 17.93 12.86
CA THR A 54 25.93 17.57 14.05
C THR A 54 24.53 17.24 13.61
N ILE A 55 24.25 15.96 13.41
CA ILE A 55 22.92 15.47 13.04
C ILE A 55 22.00 15.61 14.26
N LEU A 56 21.37 16.76 14.37
CA LEU A 56 20.25 16.96 15.29
C LEU A 56 19.04 16.17 14.77
N VAL A 57 18.74 15.03 15.38
CA VAL A 57 17.43 14.42 15.27
C VAL A 57 16.47 15.31 16.05
N ARG A 58 15.98 16.36 15.43
CA ARG A 58 14.86 17.14 15.96
C ARG A 58 13.57 16.45 15.53
N SER A 59 13.03 15.57 16.34
CA SER A 59 11.58 15.41 16.37
C SER A 59 11.02 16.72 16.92
N THR A 60 10.16 17.40 16.18
CA THR A 60 9.44 18.52 16.77
C THR A 60 8.44 17.93 17.76
N PRO A 61 8.56 18.16 19.07
CA PRO A 61 7.72 17.52 20.08
C PRO A 61 6.23 17.79 19.92
N THR A 62 5.88 18.81 19.15
CA THR A 62 4.52 19.26 18.87
C THR A 62 3.79 18.40 17.83
N SER A 63 4.49 17.79 16.86
CA SER A 63 3.86 17.06 15.77
C SER A 63 3.35 15.68 16.19
N GLN A 64 4.10 14.93 17.00
CA GLN A 64 3.67 13.58 17.43
C GLN A 64 2.49 13.62 18.42
N SER A 65 2.41 14.65 19.26
CA SER A 65 1.30 14.77 20.21
C SER A 65 -0.07 14.89 19.54
N MET A 66 -0.13 15.43 18.34
CA MET A 66 -1.40 15.64 17.61
C MET A 66 -1.69 14.54 16.55
N GLY A 67 -0.93 13.45 16.52
CA GLY A 67 -1.15 12.35 15.59
C GLY A 67 -0.35 12.44 14.30
N THR A 68 0.66 13.30 14.24
CA THR A 68 1.56 13.46 13.10
C THR A 68 2.95 12.99 13.46
N GLN A 69 3.56 12.19 12.60
CA GLN A 69 4.96 11.79 12.67
C GLN A 69 5.68 12.29 11.41
N ILE A 70 6.83 12.94 11.60
CA ILE A 70 7.67 13.41 10.50
C ILE A 70 8.97 12.61 10.52
N ILE A 71 9.34 12.04 9.37
CA ILE A 71 10.58 11.29 9.17
C ILE A 71 11.33 11.99 8.02
N ASN A 72 12.48 12.58 8.31
CA ASN A 72 13.29 13.29 7.31
C ASN A 72 14.28 12.34 6.60
N ALA A 73 14.93 12.82 5.53
CA ALA A 73 15.87 12.06 4.73
C ALA A 73 17.03 11.47 5.54
N GLU A 74 17.54 12.18 6.54
CA GLU A 74 18.62 11.72 7.39
C GLU A 74 18.18 10.58 8.32
N GLN A 75 16.96 10.63 8.83
CA GLN A 75 16.37 9.54 9.59
C GLN A 75 16.13 8.32 8.69
N ILE A 76 15.59 8.52 7.49
CA ILE A 76 15.37 7.47 6.50
C ILE A 76 16.66 6.72 6.19
N LYS A 77 17.77 7.45 5.95
CA LYS A 77 19.10 6.86 5.67
C LYS A 77 19.58 5.92 6.78
N LYS A 78 19.20 6.18 8.04
CA LYS A 78 19.65 5.42 9.22
C LYS A 78 18.77 4.24 9.58
N MET A 79 17.54 4.16 9.06
CA MET A 79 16.61 3.09 9.39
C MET A 79 16.98 1.79 8.68
N PRO A 80 17.03 0.63 9.37
CA PRO A 80 17.19 -0.66 8.70
C PRO A 80 15.93 -0.98 7.90
N THR A 81 16.12 -1.38 6.65
CA THR A 81 15.03 -1.74 5.74
C THR A 81 15.37 -3.02 4.99
N ARG A 82 14.37 -3.80 4.56
CA ARG A 82 14.55 -4.93 3.65
C ARG A 82 14.56 -4.46 2.20
N ASN A 83 13.41 -4.04 1.73
CA ASN A 83 13.22 -3.65 0.32
C ASN A 83 13.33 -2.13 0.11
N GLY A 84 13.35 -1.33 1.18
CA GLY A 84 13.40 0.13 1.09
C GLY A 84 12.09 0.74 0.59
N SER A 85 10.96 0.10 0.86
CA SER A 85 9.63 0.66 0.56
C SER A 85 9.29 1.82 1.51
N VAL A 86 8.38 2.71 1.09
CA VAL A 86 7.86 3.77 1.95
C VAL A 86 7.14 3.20 3.17
N THR A 87 6.45 2.08 3.01
CA THR A 87 5.73 1.40 4.09
C THR A 87 6.64 0.85 5.18
N GLU A 88 7.84 0.38 4.84
CA GLU A 88 8.81 -0.07 5.85
C GLU A 88 9.21 1.02 6.84
N LEU A 89 9.20 2.28 6.43
CA LEU A 89 9.49 3.43 7.32
C LEU A 89 8.44 3.58 8.41
N LEU A 90 7.25 3.05 8.21
CA LEU A 90 6.14 3.10 9.17
C LEU A 90 6.31 2.11 10.34
N LYS A 91 7.31 1.21 10.32
CA LYS A 91 7.56 0.24 11.40
C LYS A 91 7.74 0.88 12.78
N HIS A 92 8.18 2.14 12.80
CA HIS A 92 8.37 2.90 14.04
C HIS A 92 7.13 3.64 14.53
N ASN A 93 6.07 3.72 13.72
CA ASN A 93 4.81 4.31 14.17
C ASN A 93 4.03 3.27 14.99
N PRO A 94 3.69 3.53 16.27
CA PRO A 94 3.02 2.57 17.11
C PRO A 94 1.60 2.24 16.62
N ASN A 95 0.95 3.15 15.88
CA ASN A 95 -0.44 3.01 15.41
C ASN A 95 -0.56 2.29 14.07
N VAL A 96 0.57 1.95 13.42
CA VAL A 96 0.59 1.19 12.17
C VAL A 96 0.79 -0.30 12.45
N ASN A 97 -0.08 -1.13 11.91
CA ASN A 97 0.02 -2.58 11.96
C ASN A 97 0.39 -3.13 10.58
N PHE A 98 1.32 -4.08 10.55
CA PHE A 98 1.71 -4.79 9.33
C PHE A 98 0.94 -6.09 9.21
N ALA A 99 0.65 -6.51 7.98
CA ALA A 99 0.06 -7.81 7.70
C ALA A 99 0.90 -8.94 8.29
N ASN A 100 0.25 -10.04 8.69
CA ASN A 100 0.94 -11.18 9.29
C ASN A 100 1.93 -11.84 8.34
N GLU A 101 1.65 -11.83 7.03
CA GLU A 101 2.52 -12.41 6.00
C GLU A 101 3.80 -11.59 5.73
N THR A 102 3.87 -10.38 6.25
CA THR A 102 5.06 -9.54 6.08
C THR A 102 6.30 -10.28 6.58
N ASP A 103 7.33 -10.30 5.74
CA ASP A 103 8.62 -10.94 6.04
C ASP A 103 8.57 -12.49 6.16
N SER A 104 7.62 -13.16 5.50
CA SER A 104 7.51 -14.63 5.50
C SER A 104 8.77 -15.32 4.98
N SER A 105 9.19 -16.41 5.65
CA SER A 105 10.25 -17.31 5.18
C SER A 105 9.94 -17.94 3.84
N LEU A 106 8.66 -18.16 3.54
CA LEU A 106 8.26 -18.80 2.29
C LEU A 106 8.49 -17.88 1.07
N THR A 107 8.39 -16.56 1.25
CA THR A 107 8.39 -15.57 0.17
C THR A 107 9.51 -14.53 0.31
N ALA A 108 10.67 -14.93 0.79
CA ALA A 108 11.79 -14.03 1.08
C ALA A 108 12.32 -13.25 -0.15
N GLY A 109 12.04 -13.74 -1.36
CA GLY A 109 12.40 -13.09 -2.62
C GLY A 109 11.50 -11.94 -3.06
N GLU A 110 10.32 -11.74 -2.46
CA GLU A 110 9.38 -10.67 -2.85
C GLU A 110 9.89 -9.27 -2.51
N ILE A 111 9.50 -8.26 -3.35
CA ILE A 111 9.89 -6.86 -3.21
C ILE A 111 8.71 -5.88 -3.15
N ALA A 112 7.48 -6.37 -3.25
CA ALA A 112 6.29 -5.53 -3.21
C ALA A 112 6.19 -4.76 -1.88
N PRO A 113 5.67 -3.52 -1.87
CA PRO A 113 5.38 -2.79 -0.65
C PRO A 113 4.41 -3.55 0.25
N GLU A 114 4.60 -3.45 1.54
CA GLU A 114 3.81 -4.14 2.55
C GLU A 114 2.43 -3.53 2.70
N ASN A 115 1.44 -4.36 3.04
CA ASN A 115 0.12 -3.90 3.43
C ASN A 115 0.14 -3.46 4.90
N VAL A 116 -0.41 -2.28 5.17
CA VAL A 116 -0.45 -1.68 6.51
C VAL A 116 -1.85 -1.20 6.86
N SER A 117 -2.19 -1.29 8.14
CA SER A 117 -3.45 -0.84 8.70
C SER A 117 -3.20 0.22 9.78
N PHE A 118 -3.94 1.30 9.74
CA PHE A 118 -4.00 2.29 10.82
C PHE A 118 -5.25 2.03 11.66
N HIS A 119 -5.10 1.90 12.98
CA HIS A 119 -6.20 1.74 13.95
C HIS A 119 -7.22 0.64 13.61
N GLY A 120 -6.78 -0.43 12.89
CA GLY A 120 -7.66 -1.53 12.50
C GLY A 120 -8.50 -1.29 11.25
N GLU A 121 -8.34 -0.16 10.57
CA GLU A 121 -8.93 0.08 9.27
C GLU A 121 -8.29 -0.80 8.19
N LYS A 122 -9.02 -1.08 7.12
CA LYS A 122 -8.54 -1.92 6.02
C LYS A 122 -7.31 -1.30 5.36
N PHE A 123 -6.36 -2.11 4.91
CA PHE A 123 -5.08 -1.64 4.37
C PHE A 123 -5.23 -0.71 3.16
N TYR A 124 -6.28 -0.86 2.37
CA TYR A 124 -6.58 -0.02 1.20
C TYR A 124 -7.38 1.25 1.55
N ASN A 125 -7.73 1.46 2.81
CA ASN A 125 -8.43 2.67 3.28
C ASN A 125 -7.47 3.77 3.75
N ASN A 126 -6.16 3.61 3.53
CA ASN A 126 -5.17 4.66 3.78
C ASN A 126 -5.05 5.55 2.54
N ASN A 127 -4.62 6.79 2.72
CA ASN A 127 -4.22 7.64 1.61
C ASN A 127 -2.69 7.78 1.58
N PHE A 128 -2.05 7.09 0.65
CA PHE A 128 -0.65 7.28 0.33
C PHE A 128 -0.54 8.39 -0.71
N MET A 129 0.31 9.37 -0.44
CA MET A 129 0.51 10.51 -1.32
C MET A 129 1.99 10.66 -1.66
N ILE A 130 2.26 11.22 -2.84
CA ILE A 130 3.60 11.58 -3.30
C ILE A 130 3.50 12.97 -3.92
N ASP A 131 4.25 13.95 -3.39
CA ASP A 131 4.23 15.36 -3.85
C ASP A 131 2.79 15.88 -4.05
N GLY A 132 1.90 15.65 -3.05
CA GLY A 132 0.55 16.17 -3.02
C GLY A 132 -0.47 15.44 -3.89
N LEU A 133 -0.09 14.44 -4.67
CA LEU A 133 -0.98 13.59 -5.47
C LEU A 133 -1.16 12.22 -4.82
N SER A 134 -2.37 11.66 -4.88
CA SER A 134 -2.64 10.32 -4.36
C SER A 134 -1.86 9.24 -5.12
N ASN A 135 -1.33 8.26 -4.38
CA ASN A 135 -0.66 7.07 -4.89
C ASN A 135 -1.51 5.79 -4.69
N ASN A 136 -2.79 5.96 -4.35
CA ASN A 136 -3.67 4.84 -4.08
C ASN A 136 -4.10 4.15 -5.37
N ASN A 137 -4.02 2.82 -5.36
CA ASN A 137 -4.68 2.02 -6.38
C ASN A 137 -6.18 1.93 -6.08
N THR A 138 -6.98 2.72 -6.77
CA THR A 138 -8.45 2.73 -6.60
C THR A 138 -9.18 1.80 -7.58
N ILE A 139 -8.46 1.13 -8.49
CA ILE A 139 -9.07 0.14 -9.38
C ILE A 139 -9.22 -1.19 -8.64
N SER A 140 -8.09 -1.79 -8.26
CA SER A 140 -8.08 -3.12 -7.66
C SER A 140 -6.95 -3.19 -6.63
N PRO A 141 -7.16 -2.62 -5.43
CA PRO A 141 -6.14 -2.56 -4.38
C PRO A 141 -5.96 -3.89 -3.64
N GLY A 142 -6.47 -4.98 -4.15
CA GLY A 142 -6.40 -6.29 -3.52
C GLY A 142 -4.99 -6.72 -3.17
N ALA A 143 -4.89 -7.70 -2.27
CA ALA A 143 -3.62 -8.29 -1.92
C ALA A 143 -3.02 -9.01 -3.13
N ASN A 144 -1.75 -8.76 -3.40
CA ASN A 144 -1.01 -9.52 -4.38
C ASN A 144 -1.03 -11.00 -4.00
N GLY A 145 -1.81 -11.80 -4.75
CA GLY A 145 -1.80 -13.23 -4.62
C GLY A 145 -2.50 -13.83 -3.40
N GLY A 146 -3.45 -13.17 -2.80
CA GLY A 146 -4.20 -13.70 -1.67
C GLY A 146 -3.37 -13.87 -0.40
N THR A 147 -3.87 -14.63 0.54
CA THR A 147 -3.13 -14.99 1.75
C THR A 147 -1.87 -15.76 1.40
N LEU A 148 -0.72 -15.27 1.84
CA LEU A 148 0.60 -15.90 1.69
C LEU A 148 1.11 -16.06 0.25
N GLY A 149 0.61 -15.25 -0.70
CA GLY A 149 1.09 -15.30 -2.08
C GLY A 149 0.85 -16.65 -2.79
N THR A 150 -0.14 -17.43 -2.34
CA THR A 150 -0.44 -18.76 -2.89
C THR A 150 -0.89 -18.71 -4.34
N ASN A 151 -1.58 -17.65 -4.72
CA ASN A 151 -2.04 -17.42 -6.09
C ASN A 151 -1.82 -15.96 -6.46
N PRO A 152 -0.83 -15.64 -7.27
CA PRO A 152 -0.71 -14.30 -7.84
C PRO A 152 -1.90 -14.03 -8.75
N ASP A 153 -2.22 -12.75 -8.95
CA ASP A 153 -3.25 -12.35 -9.90
C ASP A 153 -2.96 -12.91 -11.29
N GLY A 154 -3.99 -13.31 -11.99
CA GLY A 154 -3.88 -13.95 -13.30
C GLY A 154 -4.36 -15.40 -13.34
N TYR A 155 -4.84 -15.93 -12.24
CA TYR A 155 -5.31 -17.31 -12.15
C TYR A 155 -6.77 -17.49 -12.61
N ASN A 156 -7.50 -16.42 -12.85
CA ASN A 156 -8.90 -16.47 -13.20
C ASN A 156 -9.21 -15.54 -14.37
N ALA A 157 -9.93 -16.05 -15.37
CA ALA A 157 -10.30 -15.29 -16.56
C ALA A 157 -11.26 -14.10 -16.27
N THR A 158 -11.92 -14.08 -15.13
CA THR A 158 -12.91 -13.05 -14.76
C THR A 158 -12.43 -12.08 -13.71
N ASP A 159 -11.19 -12.23 -13.21
CA ASP A 159 -10.61 -11.29 -12.25
C ASP A 159 -10.06 -10.03 -12.91
N LEU A 160 -10.06 -8.94 -12.14
CA LEU A 160 -9.29 -7.75 -12.47
C LEU A 160 -7.83 -7.96 -12.05
N PRO A 161 -6.85 -7.46 -12.83
CA PRO A 161 -5.49 -7.39 -12.34
C PRO A 161 -5.44 -6.55 -11.06
N ALA A 162 -4.88 -7.10 -9.98
CA ALA A 162 -4.65 -6.34 -8.76
C ALA A 162 -3.22 -5.78 -8.74
N GLY A 163 -3.04 -4.56 -8.26
CA GLY A 163 -1.75 -3.87 -8.22
C GLY A 163 -1.24 -3.59 -6.82
N GLY A 164 -1.88 -4.14 -5.77
CA GLY A 164 -1.61 -3.76 -4.38
C GLY A 164 -2.25 -2.43 -4.00
N ALA A 165 -2.02 -1.97 -2.77
CA ALA A 165 -2.61 -0.73 -2.26
C ALA A 165 -2.03 0.54 -2.90
N GLN A 166 -0.77 0.50 -3.37
CA GLN A 166 -0.06 1.61 -3.98
C GLN A 166 0.18 1.37 -5.46
N SER A 167 -0.12 2.38 -6.29
CA SER A 167 0.07 2.30 -7.75
C SER A 167 1.53 2.40 -8.17
N PHE A 168 2.31 3.25 -7.51
CA PHE A 168 3.74 3.46 -7.78
C PHE A 168 4.57 2.98 -6.60
N TRP A 169 5.57 2.14 -6.88
CA TRP A 169 6.45 1.55 -5.87
C TRP A 169 7.72 2.39 -5.75
N VAL A 170 7.64 3.45 -4.96
CA VAL A 170 8.74 4.39 -4.80
C VAL A 170 9.69 3.92 -3.71
N ASN A 171 11.00 3.94 -4.00
CA ASN A 171 12.03 3.64 -3.02
C ASN A 171 12.20 4.81 -2.05
N SER A 172 12.39 4.49 -0.78
CA SER A 172 12.58 5.47 0.30
C SER A 172 13.80 6.38 0.12
N GLU A 173 14.81 5.98 -0.66
CA GLU A 173 15.97 6.84 -0.97
C GLU A 173 15.61 8.09 -1.76
N LEU A 174 14.47 8.11 -2.45
CA LEU A 174 13.96 9.26 -3.21
C LEU A 174 13.21 10.28 -2.35
N ILE A 175 12.89 9.91 -1.11
CA ILE A 175 12.08 10.70 -0.19
C ILE A 175 12.98 11.70 0.55
N ASP A 176 12.56 12.94 0.59
CA ASP A 176 13.13 13.97 1.45
C ASP A 176 12.46 13.99 2.82
N LYS A 177 11.13 13.92 2.82
CA LYS A 177 10.31 14.00 4.02
C LYS A 177 9.11 13.09 3.89
N LEU A 178 8.84 12.31 4.93
CA LEU A 178 7.63 11.51 5.07
C LEU A 178 6.81 12.02 6.23
N GLU A 179 5.57 12.44 5.96
CA GLU A 179 4.60 12.84 6.98
C GLU A 179 3.56 11.73 7.14
N VAL A 180 3.42 11.26 8.36
CA VAL A 180 2.49 10.18 8.70
C VAL A 180 1.45 10.73 9.66
N PHE A 181 0.20 10.74 9.21
CA PHE A 181 -0.93 11.21 10.01
C PHE A 181 -1.77 10.01 10.41
N ASP A 182 -1.80 9.71 11.69
CA ASP A 182 -2.53 8.57 12.24
C ASP A 182 -3.83 8.96 12.97
N SER A 183 -3.96 10.19 13.44
CA SER A 183 -5.14 10.72 14.12
C SER A 183 -5.18 12.25 14.06
N ASN A 184 -6.34 12.86 14.36
CA ASN A 184 -6.54 14.32 14.28
C ASN A 184 -6.14 14.93 12.94
N ILE A 185 -6.49 14.24 11.84
CA ILE A 185 -6.02 14.59 10.51
C ILE A 185 -6.78 15.81 9.98
N SER A 186 -6.05 16.81 9.48
CA SER A 186 -6.58 18.07 8.96
C SER A 186 -7.66 17.87 7.89
N ALA A 187 -8.58 18.83 7.80
CA ALA A 187 -9.62 18.88 6.77
C ALA A 187 -9.08 18.97 5.33
N LYS A 188 -7.80 19.35 5.16
CA LYS A 188 -7.08 19.33 3.89
C LYS A 188 -7.04 17.94 3.24
N TYR A 189 -6.96 16.88 4.05
CA TYR A 189 -6.86 15.50 3.58
C TYR A 189 -8.21 14.80 3.52
N GLY A 190 -8.43 14.04 2.45
CA GLY A 190 -9.63 13.23 2.21
C GLY A 190 -9.32 11.85 1.66
N ASP A 191 -10.35 11.12 1.28
CA ASP A 191 -10.28 9.81 0.59
C ASP A 191 -9.59 8.72 1.41
N PHE A 192 -9.84 8.69 2.73
CA PHE A 192 -9.32 7.67 3.66
C PHE A 192 -10.26 7.48 4.85
N THR A 193 -10.24 6.30 5.46
CA THR A 193 -10.76 6.03 6.80
C THR A 193 -9.65 5.56 7.75
N GLY A 194 -8.50 5.18 7.22
CA GLY A 194 -7.30 4.79 7.96
C GLY A 194 -6.39 5.99 8.31
N GLY A 195 -5.18 6.00 7.80
CA GLY A 195 -4.21 7.09 7.97
C GLY A 195 -3.84 7.76 6.65
N VAL A 196 -3.06 8.81 6.73
CA VAL A 196 -2.45 9.47 5.57
C VAL A 196 -0.93 9.37 5.67
N VAL A 197 -0.30 9.05 4.56
CA VAL A 197 1.16 8.97 4.42
C VAL A 197 1.54 9.87 3.25
N ASP A 198 2.06 11.06 3.53
CA ASP A 198 2.45 12.03 2.51
C ASP A 198 3.97 12.05 2.34
N ALA A 199 4.44 11.54 1.21
CA ALA A 199 5.85 11.48 0.85
C ALA A 199 6.21 12.68 -0.04
N ARG A 200 7.16 13.47 0.40
CA ARG A 200 7.77 14.53 -0.40
C ARG A 200 9.06 14.02 -1.02
N LEU A 201 9.14 14.09 -2.34
CA LEU A 201 10.35 13.75 -3.09
C LEU A 201 11.39 14.88 -2.95
N LYS A 202 12.67 14.51 -3.02
CA LYS A 202 13.78 15.47 -2.92
C LYS A 202 13.66 16.61 -3.93
N ASP A 203 13.79 17.82 -3.45
CA ASP A 203 13.93 19.01 -4.29
C ASP A 203 15.39 19.19 -4.75
N PRO A 204 15.65 19.86 -5.89
CA PRO A 204 17.00 20.20 -6.28
C PRO A 204 17.66 21.17 -5.28
N ASP A 205 18.91 20.89 -4.92
CA ASP A 205 19.77 21.87 -4.26
C ASP A 205 20.27 22.87 -5.30
N LEU A 206 19.95 24.15 -5.09
CA LEU A 206 20.31 25.22 -6.01
C LEU A 206 21.74 25.77 -5.76
N THR A 207 22.41 25.28 -4.72
CA THR A 207 23.71 25.82 -4.31
C THR A 207 24.89 25.04 -4.88
N LYS A 208 24.76 23.71 -5.01
CA LYS A 208 25.88 22.87 -5.45
C LYS A 208 25.42 21.71 -6.31
N SER A 209 26.27 21.31 -7.26
CA SER A 209 26.11 20.04 -7.98
C SER A 209 26.53 18.90 -7.08
N SER A 210 25.72 17.85 -7.02
CA SER A 210 26.00 16.67 -6.22
C SER A 210 25.39 15.41 -6.85
N GLY A 211 25.87 14.27 -6.44
CA GLY A 211 25.31 13.01 -6.92
C GLY A 211 25.63 11.84 -6.01
N LYS A 212 24.90 10.75 -6.24
CA LYS A 212 25.06 9.50 -5.52
C LYS A 212 24.83 8.34 -6.47
N VAL A 213 25.72 7.35 -6.46
CA VAL A 213 25.50 6.03 -7.06
C VAL A 213 25.55 5.01 -5.94
N SER A 214 24.58 4.12 -5.87
CA SER A 214 24.56 3.07 -4.85
C SER A 214 24.21 1.70 -5.41
N TYR A 215 24.73 0.68 -4.74
CA TYR A 215 24.40 -0.72 -4.95
C TYR A 215 24.13 -1.36 -3.58
N ARG A 216 23.06 -2.15 -3.48
CA ARG A 216 22.68 -2.89 -2.26
C ARG A 216 22.21 -4.28 -2.64
N THR A 217 22.63 -5.32 -1.90
CA THR A 217 22.32 -6.70 -2.25
C THR A 217 22.11 -7.60 -1.04
N THR A 218 21.31 -8.65 -1.24
CA THR A 218 21.17 -9.82 -0.36
C THR A 218 20.85 -11.06 -1.17
N SER A 219 20.91 -12.23 -0.53
CA SER A 219 20.53 -13.50 -1.17
C SER A 219 20.10 -14.55 -0.15
N ASP A 220 19.59 -15.68 -0.66
CA ASP A 220 19.32 -16.87 0.14
C ASP A 220 20.52 -17.32 0.97
N LYS A 221 21.75 -17.16 0.47
CA LYS A 221 23.00 -17.52 1.18
C LYS A 221 23.28 -16.67 2.42
N TRP A 222 22.68 -15.49 2.48
CA TRP A 222 22.79 -14.54 3.59
C TRP A 222 21.49 -14.46 4.40
N THR A 223 20.60 -15.43 4.18
CA THR A 223 19.29 -15.48 4.81
C THR A 223 19.09 -16.82 5.52
N GLN A 224 18.73 -16.75 6.80
CA GLN A 224 18.30 -17.93 7.54
C GLN A 224 16.80 -18.12 7.37
N TYR A 225 16.39 -19.33 7.01
CA TYR A 225 14.99 -19.68 6.88
C TYR A 225 14.49 -20.41 8.12
N HIS A 226 13.26 -20.12 8.50
CA HIS A 226 12.51 -20.89 9.48
C HIS A 226 11.32 -21.53 8.77
N ILE A 227 11.37 -22.84 8.60
CA ILE A 227 10.35 -23.65 7.92
C ILE A 227 9.83 -24.70 8.91
N ASP A 228 8.52 -25.02 8.83
CA ASP A 228 7.97 -26.15 9.58
C ASP A 228 8.63 -27.44 9.12
N ALA A 229 8.95 -28.33 10.07
CA ALA A 229 9.65 -29.58 9.76
C ALA A 229 8.88 -30.47 8.77
N LYS A 230 7.56 -30.30 8.66
CA LYS A 230 6.72 -31.05 7.72
C LYS A 230 6.78 -30.50 6.30
N ASP A 231 7.16 -29.22 6.15
CA ASP A 231 7.14 -28.51 4.87
C ASP A 231 8.54 -28.30 4.26
N VAL A 232 9.60 -28.73 4.95
CA VAL A 232 11.00 -28.49 4.51
C VAL A 232 11.24 -29.06 3.12
N GLU A 233 10.85 -30.32 2.88
CA GLU A 233 11.05 -30.99 1.59
C GLU A 233 10.28 -30.28 0.45
N ASP A 234 9.01 -29.90 0.72
CA ASP A 234 8.20 -29.18 -0.26
C ASP A 234 8.74 -27.77 -0.51
N PHE A 235 9.19 -27.08 0.54
CA PHE A 235 9.84 -25.77 0.41
C PHE A 235 11.13 -25.84 -0.41
N GLU A 236 12.03 -26.77 -0.07
CA GLU A 236 13.33 -26.92 -0.76
C GLU A 236 13.16 -27.35 -2.22
N SER A 237 12.07 -28.01 -2.55
CA SER A 237 11.73 -28.40 -3.91
C SER A 237 11.52 -27.22 -4.86
N ALA A 238 11.19 -26.03 -4.33
CA ALA A 238 10.89 -24.80 -5.06
C ALA A 238 9.83 -24.95 -6.17
N THR A 239 8.90 -25.88 -5.99
CA THR A 239 7.89 -26.21 -7.02
C THR A 239 6.63 -25.35 -6.92
N GLN A 240 6.41 -24.66 -5.83
CA GLN A 240 5.30 -23.72 -5.63
C GLN A 240 5.79 -22.28 -5.83
N LEU A 241 4.91 -21.41 -6.37
CA LEU A 241 5.24 -20.01 -6.61
C LEU A 241 5.63 -19.25 -5.33
N TYR A 242 5.11 -19.68 -4.19
CA TYR A 242 5.34 -19.12 -2.86
C TYR A 242 6.39 -19.89 -2.04
N HIS A 243 7.08 -20.87 -2.61
CA HIS A 243 8.24 -21.52 -2.01
C HIS A 243 9.50 -20.99 -2.67
N GLN A 244 10.19 -20.08 -1.98
CA GLN A 244 11.33 -19.35 -2.51
C GLN A 244 12.61 -19.65 -1.71
N PRO A 245 13.09 -20.91 -1.71
CA PRO A 245 14.31 -21.31 -0.98
C PRO A 245 15.57 -20.66 -1.56
N LYS A 246 15.50 -20.19 -2.78
CA LYS A 246 16.60 -19.52 -3.49
C LYS A 246 16.12 -18.17 -4.01
N PHE A 247 16.89 -17.14 -3.77
CA PHE A 247 16.69 -15.82 -4.38
C PHE A 247 17.97 -14.99 -4.34
N LYS A 248 18.00 -13.97 -5.18
CA LYS A 248 19.01 -12.92 -5.14
C LYS A 248 18.34 -11.58 -5.39
N LYS A 249 18.60 -10.60 -4.51
CA LYS A 249 18.14 -9.21 -4.67
C LYS A 249 19.32 -8.31 -4.96
N ASP A 250 19.20 -7.49 -6.02
CA ASP A 250 20.18 -6.51 -6.45
C ASP A 250 19.45 -5.16 -6.66
N PHE A 251 19.84 -4.16 -5.89
CA PHE A 251 19.24 -2.82 -5.90
C PHE A 251 20.29 -1.80 -6.34
N TYR A 252 19.93 -0.97 -7.29
CA TYR A 252 20.77 0.08 -7.86
C TYR A 252 20.07 1.42 -7.73
N SER A 253 20.82 2.45 -7.42
CA SER A 253 20.31 3.82 -7.35
C SER A 253 21.32 4.80 -7.92
N LEU A 254 20.83 5.79 -8.65
CA LEU A 254 21.57 6.95 -9.12
C LEU A 254 20.74 8.19 -8.80
N THR A 255 21.37 9.17 -8.17
CA THR A 255 20.79 10.51 -8.00
C THR A 255 21.82 11.53 -8.50
N PHE A 256 21.36 12.51 -9.24
CA PHE A 256 22.17 13.59 -9.77
C PHE A 256 21.42 14.92 -9.60
N ASN A 257 22.01 15.83 -8.86
CA ASN A 257 21.52 17.17 -8.61
C ASN A 257 22.36 18.19 -9.35
N GLN A 258 21.71 19.10 -10.09
CA GLN A 258 22.39 20.12 -10.88
C GLN A 258 21.69 21.47 -10.73
N PRO A 259 22.29 22.46 -10.05
CA PRO A 259 21.87 23.84 -10.15
C PRO A 259 22.18 24.35 -11.56
N LEU A 260 21.24 25.09 -12.12
CA LEU A 260 21.38 25.80 -13.38
C LEU A 260 21.71 27.28 -13.14
N SER A 261 21.23 27.80 -12.02
CA SER A 261 21.50 29.15 -11.49
C SER A 261 21.16 29.12 -9.99
N ASP A 262 21.35 30.26 -9.32
CA ASP A 262 20.90 30.50 -7.94
C ASP A 262 19.37 30.40 -7.75
N LYS A 263 18.61 30.40 -8.86
CA LYS A 263 17.12 30.36 -8.87
C LYS A 263 16.54 29.12 -9.50
N ALA A 264 17.33 28.35 -10.22
CA ALA A 264 16.82 27.19 -10.94
C ALA A 264 17.77 26.00 -10.84
N GLY A 265 17.22 24.83 -10.71
CA GLY A 265 17.96 23.58 -10.72
C GLY A 265 17.07 22.40 -10.99
N PHE A 266 17.68 21.25 -11.19
CA PHE A 266 16.95 19.98 -11.32
C PHE A 266 17.67 18.84 -10.60
N ILE A 267 16.89 17.86 -10.20
CA ILE A 267 17.35 16.57 -9.72
C ILE A 267 16.83 15.49 -10.66
N PHE A 268 17.73 14.60 -11.08
CA PHE A 268 17.39 13.36 -11.76
C PHE A 268 17.69 12.19 -10.82
N ALA A 269 16.78 11.23 -10.73
CA ALA A 269 17.03 10.00 -9.99
C ALA A 269 16.53 8.78 -10.75
N TYR A 270 17.31 7.70 -10.65
CA TYR A 270 16.96 6.38 -11.13
C TYR A 270 17.14 5.38 -10.00
N ASN A 271 16.13 4.57 -9.78
CA ASN A 271 16.18 3.47 -8.83
C ASN A 271 15.70 2.19 -9.50
N ARG A 272 16.41 1.08 -9.28
CA ARG A 272 16.05 -0.25 -9.76
C ARG A 272 16.18 -1.24 -8.62
N GLN A 273 15.11 -1.96 -8.35
CA GLN A 273 15.05 -3.08 -7.42
C GLN A 273 14.73 -4.34 -8.21
N GLN A 274 15.61 -5.31 -8.15
CA GLN A 274 15.40 -6.59 -8.84
C GLN A 274 15.58 -7.74 -7.87
N SER A 275 14.67 -8.72 -7.95
CA SER A 275 14.82 -10.03 -7.32
C SER A 275 14.70 -11.12 -8.36
N THR A 276 15.62 -12.08 -8.33
CA THR A 276 15.58 -13.30 -9.14
C THR A 276 15.31 -14.46 -8.24
N ILE A 277 14.26 -15.25 -8.55
CA ILE A 277 13.74 -16.34 -7.73
C ILE A 277 13.66 -17.59 -8.59
N PRO A 278 14.65 -18.51 -8.53
CA PRO A 278 14.58 -19.78 -9.23
C PRO A 278 13.43 -20.63 -8.72
N ASN A 279 12.60 -21.12 -9.65
CA ASN A 279 11.48 -22.03 -9.39
C ASN A 279 11.63 -23.28 -10.27
N TYR A 280 11.33 -24.45 -9.71
CA TYR A 280 11.45 -25.73 -10.40
C TYR A 280 10.13 -26.13 -11.03
N HIS A 281 10.11 -26.25 -12.36
CA HIS A 281 8.95 -26.72 -13.09
C HIS A 281 8.95 -28.26 -13.20
N VAL A 282 8.10 -28.89 -12.42
CA VAL A 282 8.07 -30.37 -12.24
C VAL A 282 7.90 -31.13 -13.56
N TYR A 283 7.05 -30.64 -14.46
CA TYR A 283 6.72 -31.36 -15.70
C TYR A 283 7.72 -31.12 -16.81
N LEU A 284 8.35 -29.95 -16.84
CA LEU A 284 9.43 -29.65 -17.79
C LEU A 284 10.77 -30.17 -17.27
N ASN A 285 10.85 -30.53 -15.99
CA ASN A 285 12.07 -30.98 -15.32
C ASN A 285 13.23 -29.99 -15.47
N GLU A 286 12.91 -28.69 -15.30
CA GLU A 286 13.88 -27.61 -15.48
C GLU A 286 13.63 -26.47 -14.49
N TRP A 287 14.65 -25.65 -14.28
CA TRP A 287 14.57 -24.45 -13.47
C TRP A 287 14.22 -23.25 -14.34
N HIS A 288 13.30 -22.42 -13.84
CA HIS A 288 12.94 -21.13 -14.42
C HIS A 288 13.15 -20.02 -13.41
N ASP A 289 13.76 -18.93 -13.85
CA ASP A 289 13.92 -17.74 -13.03
C ASP A 289 12.65 -16.88 -13.08
N GLN A 290 11.94 -16.81 -11.98
CA GLN A 290 10.95 -15.77 -11.79
C GLN A 290 11.67 -14.46 -11.44
N LYS A 291 11.19 -13.35 -11.99
CA LYS A 291 11.74 -12.02 -11.74
C LYS A 291 10.71 -11.17 -11.01
N ARG A 292 11.20 -10.34 -10.09
CA ARG A 292 10.48 -9.21 -9.52
C ARG A 292 11.34 -7.99 -9.82
N LEU A 293 10.76 -7.02 -10.50
CA LEU A 293 11.44 -5.80 -10.92
C LEU A 293 10.58 -4.59 -10.57
N ALA A 294 11.18 -3.59 -9.94
CA ALA A 294 10.58 -2.28 -9.78
C ALA A 294 11.62 -1.22 -10.18
N GLU A 295 11.21 -0.29 -11.02
CA GLU A 295 12.06 0.80 -11.46
C GLU A 295 11.37 2.13 -11.21
N THR A 296 12.16 3.16 -10.93
CA THR A 296 11.65 4.54 -10.82
C THR A 296 12.63 5.48 -11.49
N TYR A 297 12.12 6.26 -12.41
CA TYR A 297 12.81 7.37 -13.06
C TYR A 297 12.12 8.66 -12.60
N LEU A 298 12.86 9.56 -12.00
CA LEU A 298 12.38 10.83 -11.46
C LEU A 298 13.17 11.97 -12.10
N LEU A 299 12.45 12.98 -12.56
CA LEU A 299 13.02 14.28 -12.92
C LEU A 299 12.19 15.35 -12.20
N LYS A 300 12.84 16.14 -11.36
CA LYS A 300 12.20 17.23 -10.65
C LYS A 300 13.00 18.52 -10.86
N GLY A 301 12.32 19.58 -11.25
CA GLY A 301 12.89 20.92 -11.43
C GLY A 301 12.24 21.89 -10.48
N THR A 302 13.03 22.85 -10.00
CA THR A 302 12.56 23.95 -9.16
C THR A 302 13.03 25.26 -9.74
N TYR A 303 12.13 26.25 -9.76
CA TYR A 303 12.43 27.63 -10.14
C TYR A 303 11.92 28.57 -9.06
N LEU A 304 12.80 29.41 -8.55
CA LEU A 304 12.51 30.46 -7.57
C LEU A 304 12.46 31.80 -8.29
N ALA A 305 11.29 32.42 -8.36
CA ALA A 305 11.07 33.67 -9.01
C ALA A 305 11.53 34.88 -8.13
N ASP A 306 11.78 36.04 -8.74
CA ASP A 306 12.24 37.26 -8.03
C ASP A 306 11.25 37.79 -6.98
N ASN A 307 9.96 37.48 -7.14
CA ASN A 307 8.91 37.85 -6.20
C ASN A 307 8.77 36.88 -5.04
N GLY A 308 9.63 35.83 -4.93
CA GLY A 308 9.58 34.81 -3.93
C GLY A 308 8.64 33.64 -4.24
N ASP A 309 8.03 33.63 -5.43
CA ASP A 309 7.23 32.48 -5.88
C ASP A 309 8.13 31.29 -6.21
N MET A 310 7.65 30.09 -5.90
CA MET A 310 8.34 28.86 -6.23
C MET A 310 7.50 28.01 -7.18
N ILE A 311 8.11 27.54 -8.25
CA ILE A 311 7.48 26.63 -9.21
C ILE A 311 8.26 25.32 -9.19
N ARG A 312 7.55 24.20 -8.94
CA ARG A 312 8.11 22.85 -9.02
C ARG A 312 7.47 22.11 -10.18
N LEU A 313 8.29 21.43 -10.97
CA LEU A 313 7.86 20.54 -12.04
C LEU A 313 8.38 19.15 -11.73
N THR A 314 7.48 18.19 -11.58
CA THR A 314 7.84 16.78 -11.30
C THR A 314 7.36 15.88 -12.43
N GLY A 315 8.23 15.02 -12.93
CA GLY A 315 7.90 13.92 -13.82
C GLY A 315 8.45 12.62 -13.27
N MET A 316 7.64 11.59 -13.20
CA MET A 316 8.04 10.27 -12.70
C MET A 316 7.47 9.17 -13.59
N TYR A 317 8.31 8.17 -13.89
CA TYR A 317 7.91 6.89 -14.49
C TYR A 317 8.33 5.77 -13.54
N SER A 318 7.36 4.97 -13.08
CA SER A 318 7.62 3.95 -12.05
C SER A 318 6.90 2.65 -12.39
N PRO A 319 7.44 1.85 -13.32
CA PRO A 319 6.91 0.54 -13.65
C PRO A 319 7.38 -0.52 -12.66
N HIS A 320 6.57 -1.57 -12.49
CA HIS A 320 6.99 -2.80 -11.85
C HIS A 320 6.50 -4.02 -12.62
N GLU A 321 7.23 -5.12 -12.51
CA GLU A 321 6.98 -6.36 -13.23
C GLU A 321 7.27 -7.58 -12.36
N SER A 322 6.42 -8.59 -12.45
CA SER A 322 6.59 -9.89 -11.81
C SER A 322 6.30 -11.01 -12.80
N THR A 323 7.25 -11.92 -12.99
CA THR A 323 7.06 -13.10 -13.82
C THR A 323 6.79 -14.33 -12.97
N TYR A 324 5.93 -15.21 -13.45
CA TYR A 324 5.48 -16.40 -12.75
C TYR A 324 5.46 -17.62 -13.64
N TYR A 325 5.79 -18.80 -13.07
CA TYR A 325 5.68 -20.10 -13.70
C TYR A 325 4.84 -21.04 -12.81
N LYS A 326 3.86 -21.70 -13.41
CA LYS A 326 2.99 -22.61 -12.66
C LYS A 326 3.43 -24.05 -12.83
N LYS A 327 3.72 -24.75 -11.75
CA LYS A 327 4.27 -26.10 -11.73
C LYS A 327 3.43 -27.15 -12.47
N ASP A 328 2.12 -26.93 -12.52
CA ASP A 328 1.14 -27.89 -13.04
C ASP A 328 0.72 -27.59 -14.48
N MET A 329 1.40 -26.68 -15.16
CA MET A 329 1.00 -26.20 -16.46
C MET A 329 2.15 -26.17 -17.45
N LYS A 330 1.89 -26.67 -18.65
CA LYS A 330 2.75 -26.44 -19.82
C LYS A 330 2.28 -25.17 -20.54
N ASN A 331 3.23 -24.32 -20.95
CA ASN A 331 2.93 -22.99 -21.51
C ASN A 331 2.02 -22.15 -20.61
N GLY A 332 2.27 -22.20 -19.31
CA GLY A 332 1.49 -21.50 -18.29
C GLY A 332 2.25 -20.36 -17.61
N ALA A 333 3.31 -19.87 -18.23
CA ALA A 333 3.99 -18.68 -17.77
C ALA A 333 3.14 -17.43 -17.99
N PHE A 334 3.26 -16.47 -17.10
CA PHE A 334 2.61 -15.18 -17.23
C PHE A 334 3.39 -14.09 -16.51
N THR A 335 3.13 -12.85 -16.93
CA THR A 335 3.76 -11.66 -16.39
C THR A 335 2.71 -10.70 -15.88
N ASN A 336 2.90 -10.21 -14.66
CA ASN A 336 2.11 -9.11 -14.11
C ASN A 336 2.96 -7.85 -14.20
N THR A 337 2.46 -6.82 -14.88
CA THR A 337 3.07 -5.50 -14.95
C THR A 337 2.17 -4.46 -14.32
N GLY A 338 2.74 -3.52 -13.60
CA GLY A 338 2.00 -2.44 -12.98
C GLY A 338 2.80 -1.13 -12.93
N GLY A 339 2.24 -0.12 -12.25
CA GLY A 339 2.80 1.21 -12.21
C GLY A 339 2.38 2.07 -13.39
N GLY A 340 3.24 2.99 -13.84
CA GLY A 340 2.93 3.93 -14.90
C GLY A 340 3.75 5.20 -14.81
N TYR A 341 3.16 6.32 -15.21
CA TYR A 341 3.82 7.61 -15.15
C TYR A 341 2.91 8.68 -14.57
N ARG A 342 3.53 9.69 -13.99
CA ARG A 342 2.86 10.86 -13.42
C ARG A 342 3.68 12.11 -13.65
N GLY A 343 2.99 13.24 -13.71
CA GLY A 343 3.62 14.55 -13.77
C GLY A 343 2.75 15.59 -13.09
N ASN A 344 3.37 16.54 -12.44
CA ASN A 344 2.67 17.67 -11.82
C ASN A 344 3.48 18.95 -11.90
N VAL A 345 2.74 20.04 -11.90
CA VAL A 345 3.23 21.38 -11.69
C VAL A 345 2.66 21.88 -10.37
N GLU A 346 3.52 22.31 -9.48
CA GLU A 346 3.15 22.97 -8.23
C GLU A 346 3.66 24.41 -8.29
N TRP A 347 2.79 25.36 -8.02
CA TRP A 347 3.10 26.78 -7.92
C TRP A 347 2.74 27.25 -6.52
N GLU A 348 3.75 27.69 -5.80
CA GLU A 348 3.66 28.28 -4.49
C GLU A 348 3.84 29.79 -4.61
N HIS A 349 2.82 30.56 -4.27
CA HIS A 349 2.76 32.02 -4.35
C HIS A 349 2.65 32.63 -2.95
N ASN A 350 3.62 33.46 -2.61
CA ASN A 350 3.63 34.19 -1.35
C ASN A 350 3.11 35.62 -1.59
N ALA A 351 1.95 35.93 -1.00
CA ALA A 351 1.30 37.24 -1.14
C ALA A 351 1.19 37.93 0.24
N SER A 352 0.84 39.19 0.24
CA SER A 352 0.63 39.99 1.46
C SER A 352 -0.47 39.45 2.37
N TRP A 353 -1.42 38.67 1.84
CA TRP A 353 -2.52 38.08 2.59
C TRP A 353 -2.19 36.66 3.12
N GLY A 354 -1.14 36.04 2.63
CA GLY A 354 -0.76 34.68 2.97
C GLY A 354 -0.10 33.93 1.83
N LYS A 355 -0.16 32.61 1.89
CA LYS A 355 0.42 31.69 0.93
C LYS A 355 -0.67 30.96 0.15
N MET A 356 -0.47 30.78 -1.15
CA MET A 356 -1.31 29.97 -2.02
C MET A 356 -0.44 28.89 -2.66
N THR A 357 -0.92 27.65 -2.63
CA THR A 357 -0.30 26.53 -3.35
C THR A 357 -1.28 25.98 -4.37
N SER A 358 -0.93 26.08 -5.64
CA SER A 358 -1.70 25.53 -6.76
C SER A 358 -1.00 24.31 -7.34
N LEU A 359 -1.72 23.21 -7.52
CA LEU A 359 -1.18 21.96 -8.06
C LEU A 359 -2.08 21.48 -9.19
N ALA A 360 -1.46 21.19 -10.33
CA ALA A 360 -2.07 20.51 -11.46
C ALA A 360 -1.28 19.22 -11.75
N GLY A 361 -1.94 18.08 -11.72
CA GLY A 361 -1.31 16.79 -11.88
C GLY A 361 -2.04 15.88 -12.86
N TYR A 362 -1.26 15.05 -13.54
CA TYR A 362 -1.75 13.97 -14.39
C TYR A 362 -1.04 12.67 -14.02
N GLN A 363 -1.81 11.59 -13.93
CA GLN A 363 -1.30 10.26 -13.63
C GLN A 363 -1.93 9.25 -14.60
N PHE A 364 -1.10 8.37 -15.12
CA PHE A 364 -1.50 7.14 -15.82
C PHE A 364 -0.95 5.96 -15.05
N GLU A 365 -1.81 5.02 -14.70
CA GLU A 365 -1.46 3.78 -14.05
C GLU A 365 -2.09 2.60 -14.78
N GLN A 366 -1.36 1.50 -14.83
CA GLN A 366 -1.77 0.26 -15.49
C GLN A 366 -1.45 -0.93 -14.61
N ASN A 367 -2.35 -1.92 -14.60
CA ASN A 367 -2.05 -3.27 -14.16
C ASN A 367 -2.41 -4.21 -15.31
N LYS A 368 -1.46 -4.98 -15.79
CA LYS A 368 -1.61 -5.87 -16.95
C LYS A 368 -1.14 -7.27 -16.58
N ILE A 369 -1.90 -8.26 -17.00
CA ILE A 369 -1.54 -9.67 -16.96
C ILE A 369 -1.42 -10.18 -18.37
N ASP A 370 -0.29 -10.83 -18.66
CA ASP A 370 0.05 -11.33 -19.99
C ASP A 370 0.43 -12.81 -19.90
N HIS A 371 -0.45 -13.69 -20.33
CA HIS A 371 -0.22 -15.12 -20.39
C HIS A 371 0.35 -15.51 -21.76
N GLU A 372 1.15 -16.56 -21.80
CA GLU A 372 1.69 -17.13 -23.05
C GLU A 372 0.59 -17.67 -23.99
N SER A 373 -0.61 -17.93 -23.46
CA SER A 373 -1.69 -18.58 -24.20
C SER A 373 -3.05 -17.94 -23.94
N ASP A 374 -3.89 -17.92 -24.95
CA ASP A 374 -5.30 -17.48 -24.89
C ASP A 374 -6.29 -18.62 -24.58
N ALA A 375 -5.77 -19.81 -24.24
CA ALA A 375 -6.60 -20.96 -23.88
C ALA A 375 -6.05 -21.67 -22.65
N TYR A 376 -6.91 -21.96 -21.69
CA TYR A 376 -6.64 -22.78 -20.51
C TYR A 376 -7.35 -24.12 -20.65
N LEU A 377 -6.60 -25.19 -20.91
CA LEU A 377 -7.15 -26.50 -21.24
C LEU A 377 -6.67 -27.56 -20.26
N ALA A 378 -7.57 -28.45 -19.85
CA ALA A 378 -7.29 -29.59 -18.98
C ALA A 378 -7.48 -30.90 -19.77
N TRP A 379 -6.43 -31.38 -20.41
CA TRP A 379 -6.42 -32.67 -21.12
C TRP A 379 -6.30 -33.84 -20.14
N ARG A 380 -6.81 -35.01 -20.52
CA ARG A 380 -6.55 -36.25 -19.82
C ARG A 380 -5.18 -36.83 -20.22
N ARG A 381 -4.31 -37.06 -19.23
CA ARG A 381 -3.09 -37.85 -19.44
C ARG A 381 -3.40 -39.34 -19.42
N PHE A 382 -4.17 -39.79 -18.42
CA PHE A 382 -4.69 -41.15 -18.34
C PHE A 382 -6.03 -41.18 -17.59
N LEU A 383 -6.80 -42.26 -17.83
CA LEU A 383 -8.03 -42.57 -17.11
C LEU A 383 -8.17 -44.08 -16.96
N VAL A 384 -8.02 -44.58 -15.72
CA VAL A 384 -8.03 -46.03 -15.42
C VAL A 384 -9.33 -46.67 -15.78
N SER A 385 -10.48 -46.06 -15.44
CA SER A 385 -11.81 -46.57 -15.73
C SER A 385 -12.10 -46.82 -17.22
N GLN A 386 -11.36 -46.20 -18.13
CA GLN A 386 -11.50 -46.37 -19.58
C GLN A 386 -10.26 -46.98 -20.24
N ASN A 387 -9.33 -47.47 -19.45
CA ASN A 387 -8.06 -48.00 -19.93
C ASN A 387 -7.42 -47.07 -20.99
N PHE A 388 -7.39 -45.77 -20.65
CA PHE A 388 -6.90 -44.73 -21.54
C PHE A 388 -5.56 -44.17 -21.03
N VAL A 389 -4.61 -44.06 -21.95
CA VAL A 389 -3.36 -43.30 -21.79
C VAL A 389 -3.17 -42.50 -23.08
N SER A 390 -2.93 -41.19 -22.96
CA SER A 390 -2.66 -40.36 -24.13
C SER A 390 -1.27 -40.63 -24.67
N ASN A 391 -1.16 -40.69 -26.00
CA ASN A 391 0.13 -40.75 -26.71
C ASN A 391 0.70 -39.37 -27.00
N VAL A 392 -0.16 -38.33 -26.98
CA VAL A 392 0.22 -36.94 -27.27
C VAL A 392 0.56 -36.17 -26.00
N ILE A 393 -0.22 -36.41 -24.94
CA ILE A 393 0.00 -35.77 -23.66
C ILE A 393 0.99 -36.63 -22.86
N ASP A 394 2.21 -36.24 -22.76
CA ASP A 394 3.31 -36.94 -22.11
C ASP A 394 3.61 -36.48 -20.68
N TRP A 395 2.88 -35.53 -20.16
CA TRP A 395 3.02 -34.93 -18.83
C TRP A 395 1.67 -34.87 -18.11
N SER A 396 1.69 -34.72 -16.79
CA SER A 396 0.44 -34.66 -16.02
C SER A 396 0.63 -33.92 -14.70
N SER A 397 -0.47 -33.36 -14.17
CA SER A 397 -0.53 -32.85 -12.80
C SER A 397 -0.42 -33.99 -11.78
N THR A 398 0.10 -33.74 -10.59
CA THR A 398 0.15 -34.69 -9.50
C THR A 398 -1.24 -34.83 -8.84
N GLY A 399 -1.68 -36.04 -8.62
CA GLY A 399 -2.85 -36.38 -7.80
C GLY A 399 -4.00 -37.06 -8.57
N GLY A 400 -4.61 -38.03 -7.94
CA GLY A 400 -5.81 -38.74 -8.42
C GLY A 400 -5.54 -40.21 -8.81
N SER A 401 -5.97 -41.14 -7.98
CA SER A 401 -5.79 -42.59 -8.18
C SER A 401 -6.52 -43.15 -9.40
N GLY A 402 -7.55 -42.49 -9.91
CA GLY A 402 -8.36 -42.96 -11.03
C GLY A 402 -8.09 -42.34 -12.37
N GLY A 403 -7.30 -41.28 -12.45
CA GLY A 403 -6.96 -40.55 -13.68
C GLY A 403 -6.23 -39.26 -13.38
N GLN A 404 -5.45 -38.80 -14.36
CA GLN A 404 -4.73 -37.53 -14.24
C GLN A 404 -4.99 -36.59 -15.41
N ASN A 405 -5.08 -35.31 -15.08
CA ASN A 405 -5.19 -34.23 -16.05
C ASN A 405 -3.83 -33.62 -16.32
N ALA A 406 -3.66 -33.05 -17.50
CA ALA A 406 -2.56 -32.22 -17.88
C ALA A 406 -3.10 -30.83 -18.25
N TYR A 407 -2.68 -29.82 -17.53
CA TYR A 407 -3.11 -28.44 -17.79
C TYR A 407 -2.16 -27.75 -18.75
N ILE A 408 -2.70 -26.97 -19.68
CA ILE A 408 -1.88 -26.22 -20.64
C ILE A 408 -2.46 -24.82 -20.82
N GLY A 409 -1.57 -23.83 -20.95
CA GLY A 409 -1.90 -22.50 -21.36
C GLY A 409 -2.33 -21.57 -20.23
N GLY A 410 -3.13 -20.54 -20.56
CA GLY A 410 -3.49 -19.48 -19.66
C GLY A 410 -4.72 -18.69 -20.11
N TYR A 411 -4.90 -17.51 -19.54
CA TYR A 411 -6.11 -16.69 -19.74
C TYR A 411 -5.89 -15.48 -20.65
N GLY A 412 -4.88 -15.54 -21.54
CA GLY A 412 -4.57 -14.48 -22.47
C GLY A 412 -4.07 -13.19 -21.82
N THR A 413 -4.20 -12.10 -22.55
CA THR A 413 -3.75 -10.77 -22.13
C THR A 413 -4.93 -9.91 -21.73
N TYR A 414 -4.87 -9.31 -20.55
CA TYR A 414 -5.85 -8.33 -20.09
C TYR A 414 -5.24 -7.29 -19.16
N SER A 415 -5.82 -6.10 -19.15
CA SER A 415 -5.32 -4.97 -18.35
C SER A 415 -6.45 -4.20 -17.68
N THR A 416 -6.07 -3.48 -16.62
CA THR A 416 -6.79 -2.31 -16.14
C THR A 416 -5.89 -1.09 -16.27
N GLU A 417 -6.48 0.03 -16.68
CA GLU A 417 -5.79 1.30 -16.86
C GLU A 417 -6.60 2.39 -16.18
N LYS A 418 -5.92 3.38 -15.63
CA LYS A 418 -6.56 4.55 -15.04
C LYS A 418 -5.79 5.81 -15.39
N ASN A 419 -6.52 6.80 -15.88
CA ASN A 419 -6.04 8.17 -16.05
C ASN A 419 -6.67 9.03 -14.96
N THR A 420 -5.86 9.82 -14.27
CA THR A 420 -6.32 10.75 -13.25
C THR A 420 -5.80 12.14 -13.56
N ILE A 421 -6.70 13.12 -13.56
CA ILE A 421 -6.34 14.55 -13.60
C ILE A 421 -6.74 15.13 -12.25
N THR A 422 -5.78 15.73 -11.56
CA THR A 422 -5.98 16.41 -10.28
C THR A 422 -5.70 17.90 -10.43
N LEU A 423 -6.65 18.72 -10.01
CA LEU A 423 -6.48 20.15 -9.83
C LEU A 423 -6.75 20.47 -8.36
N LYS A 424 -5.80 21.14 -7.72
CA LYS A 424 -5.89 21.45 -6.29
C LYS A 424 -5.37 22.86 -6.04
N GLN A 425 -6.01 23.56 -5.10
CA GLN A 425 -5.56 24.85 -4.64
C GLN A 425 -5.78 24.97 -3.13
N ASP A 426 -4.70 25.23 -2.42
CA ASP A 426 -4.68 25.44 -0.98
C ASP A 426 -4.31 26.89 -0.67
N TYR A 427 -4.97 27.48 0.31
CA TYR A 427 -4.73 28.83 0.80
C TYR A 427 -4.44 28.78 2.30
N GLU A 428 -3.35 29.38 2.70
CA GLU A 428 -2.95 29.57 4.10
C GLU A 428 -2.89 31.08 4.35
N LEU A 429 -3.89 31.63 5.05
CA LEU A 429 -3.93 33.07 5.32
C LEU A 429 -2.90 33.46 6.38
N ASN A 430 -2.38 34.70 6.31
CA ASN A 430 -1.56 35.20 7.41
C ASN A 430 -2.35 35.21 8.71
N PRO A 431 -1.70 34.95 9.85
CA PRO A 431 -2.37 34.99 11.15
C PRO A 431 -3.08 36.33 11.40
N LEU A 432 -4.33 36.26 11.79
CA LEU A 432 -5.16 37.41 12.11
C LEU A 432 -5.53 37.40 13.60
N SER A 433 -5.24 38.50 14.31
CA SER A 433 -5.63 38.62 15.70
C SER A 433 -6.92 39.44 15.83
N LEU A 434 -8.00 38.76 16.32
CA LEU A 434 -9.31 39.37 16.59
C LEU A 434 -9.71 39.13 18.03
N TYR A 435 -10.01 40.17 18.78
CA TYR A 435 -10.41 40.06 20.20
C TYR A 435 -9.44 39.28 21.09
N GLY A 436 -8.14 39.33 20.78
CA GLY A 436 -7.11 38.57 21.53
C GLY A 436 -7.04 37.09 21.18
N ILE A 437 -7.75 36.63 20.17
CA ILE A 437 -7.65 35.29 19.59
C ILE A 437 -6.85 35.40 18.30
N ASN A 438 -5.84 34.57 18.14
CA ASN A 438 -5.12 34.45 16.88
C ASN A 438 -5.78 33.39 16.04
N HIS A 439 -6.10 33.73 14.80
CA HIS A 439 -6.72 32.89 13.81
C HIS A 439 -5.70 32.54 12.75
N GLN A 440 -5.49 31.26 12.46
CA GLN A 440 -4.77 30.76 11.31
C GLN A 440 -5.75 30.00 10.42
N VAL A 441 -6.22 30.67 9.37
CA VAL A 441 -7.28 30.11 8.49
C VAL A 441 -6.64 29.46 7.28
N ASP A 442 -6.96 28.19 7.07
CA ASP A 442 -6.60 27.40 5.91
C ASP A 442 -7.86 26.94 5.18
N PHE A 443 -7.89 27.09 3.87
CA PHE A 443 -8.99 26.60 3.05
C PHE A 443 -8.49 26.19 1.67
N GLY A 444 -9.27 25.39 0.97
CA GLY A 444 -8.88 24.98 -0.37
C GLY A 444 -9.95 24.15 -1.05
N TRP A 445 -9.63 23.76 -2.28
CA TRP A 445 -10.47 22.89 -3.09
C TRP A 445 -9.63 21.92 -3.91
N GLN A 446 -10.26 20.83 -4.31
CA GLN A 446 -9.67 19.78 -5.13
C GLN A 446 -10.72 19.21 -6.08
N ILE A 447 -10.30 18.96 -7.31
CA ILE A 447 -11.10 18.27 -8.32
C ILE A 447 -10.25 17.14 -8.90
N ASP A 448 -10.76 15.92 -8.82
CA ASP A 448 -10.12 14.76 -9.42
C ASP A 448 -11.05 14.15 -10.48
N SER A 449 -10.56 13.98 -11.68
CA SER A 449 -11.26 13.31 -12.77
C SER A 449 -10.60 11.97 -13.05
N TYR A 450 -11.36 10.91 -12.88
CA TYR A 450 -10.92 9.52 -13.07
C TYR A 450 -11.54 8.92 -14.31
N HIS A 451 -10.70 8.35 -15.16
CA HIS A 451 -11.11 7.53 -16.30
C HIS A 451 -10.41 6.19 -16.22
N ALA A 452 -11.14 5.13 -15.96
CA ALA A 452 -10.61 3.78 -15.87
C ALA A 452 -11.22 2.88 -16.91
N GLN A 453 -10.43 1.94 -17.40
CA GLN A 453 -10.92 0.90 -18.30
C GLN A 453 -10.31 -0.46 -17.95
N TYR A 454 -11.10 -1.51 -18.16
CA TYR A 454 -10.63 -2.89 -18.29
C TYR A 454 -10.62 -3.26 -19.77
N ARG A 455 -9.59 -3.96 -20.21
CA ARG A 455 -9.48 -4.46 -21.57
C ARG A 455 -8.98 -5.89 -21.60
N ARG A 456 -9.71 -6.77 -22.29
CA ARG A 456 -9.27 -8.08 -22.74
C ARG A 456 -8.91 -7.97 -24.24
N PHE A 457 -7.66 -8.30 -24.56
CA PHE A 457 -7.09 -8.01 -25.88
C PHE A 457 -7.43 -9.06 -26.92
N ARG A 458 -7.70 -10.31 -26.48
CA ARG A 458 -8.02 -11.44 -27.35
C ARG A 458 -9.12 -12.29 -26.72
N ASP A 459 -9.78 -13.09 -27.54
CA ASP A 459 -10.74 -14.07 -27.10
C ASP A 459 -10.03 -15.17 -26.32
N VAL A 460 -10.59 -15.57 -25.19
CA VAL A 460 -10.01 -16.55 -24.30
C VAL A 460 -10.95 -17.71 -24.11
N TYR A 461 -10.40 -18.91 -24.09
CA TYR A 461 -11.13 -20.14 -23.88
C TYR A 461 -10.66 -20.84 -22.60
N SER A 462 -11.58 -21.41 -21.86
CA SER A 462 -11.23 -22.21 -20.68
C SER A 462 -12.01 -23.51 -20.65
N THR A 463 -11.39 -24.52 -20.10
CA THR A 463 -12.02 -25.83 -19.88
C THR A 463 -13.28 -25.71 -19.03
N ARG A 464 -14.35 -26.39 -19.48
CA ARG A 464 -15.58 -26.63 -18.74
C ARG A 464 -15.78 -28.15 -18.62
N GLY A 465 -15.45 -28.68 -17.43
CA GLY A 465 -15.54 -30.12 -17.21
C GLY A 465 -14.34 -30.89 -17.77
N THR A 466 -14.51 -32.20 -17.89
CA THR A 466 -13.48 -33.14 -18.39
C THR A 466 -13.60 -33.37 -19.88
N THR A 467 -12.49 -33.75 -20.52
CA THR A 467 -12.50 -34.20 -21.93
C THR A 467 -13.34 -35.47 -22.11
N THR A 468 -13.91 -35.62 -23.28
CA THR A 468 -14.49 -36.89 -23.76
C THR A 468 -13.38 -37.72 -24.40
N ILE A 469 -13.15 -38.92 -23.89
CA ILE A 469 -12.22 -39.87 -24.48
C ILE A 469 -12.94 -40.67 -25.58
N ASP A 470 -12.35 -40.64 -26.79
CA ASP A 470 -12.84 -41.41 -27.96
C ASP A 470 -11.63 -41.78 -28.79
N LYS A 471 -11.22 -43.04 -28.75
CA LYS A 471 -10.08 -43.59 -29.45
C LYS A 471 -10.19 -43.58 -30.99
N ASN A 472 -11.39 -43.29 -31.48
CA ASN A 472 -11.70 -43.24 -32.90
C ASN A 472 -12.05 -41.81 -33.38
N VAL A 473 -11.87 -40.82 -32.50
CA VAL A 473 -12.22 -39.45 -32.88
C VAL A 473 -11.32 -38.96 -34.01
N VAL A 474 -11.96 -38.36 -35.02
CA VAL A 474 -11.30 -37.65 -36.12
C VAL A 474 -11.55 -36.17 -35.89
N CYS A 475 -10.49 -35.40 -35.67
CA CYS A 475 -10.58 -33.99 -35.44
C CYS A 475 -10.69 -33.18 -36.72
N ASN A 476 -11.42 -32.09 -36.67
CA ASN A 476 -11.37 -31.11 -37.77
C ASN A 476 -9.96 -30.47 -37.81
N THR A 477 -9.51 -30.20 -39.04
CA THR A 477 -8.19 -29.53 -39.21
C THR A 477 -8.15 -28.21 -38.47
N GLY A 478 -7.15 -28.07 -37.57
CA GLY A 478 -6.95 -26.85 -36.79
C GLY A 478 -7.82 -26.72 -35.53
N ASP A 479 -8.59 -27.76 -35.17
CA ASP A 479 -9.34 -27.75 -33.92
C ASP A 479 -8.42 -27.89 -32.68
N ALA A 480 -8.17 -26.78 -32.02
CA ALA A 480 -7.36 -26.74 -30.81
C ALA A 480 -7.97 -27.46 -29.58
N PHE A 481 -9.25 -27.89 -29.69
CA PHE A 481 -10.00 -28.55 -28.62
C PHE A 481 -10.19 -30.05 -28.88
N CYS A 482 -9.39 -30.63 -29.79
CA CYS A 482 -9.46 -32.02 -30.15
C CYS A 482 -8.06 -32.59 -30.37
N ILE A 483 -7.82 -33.81 -29.86
CA ILE A 483 -6.62 -34.63 -30.13
C ILE A 483 -7.07 -35.85 -30.91
N ASP A 484 -6.60 -35.95 -32.14
CA ASP A 484 -7.01 -36.98 -33.08
C ASP A 484 -6.74 -38.38 -32.53
N GLY A 485 -7.73 -39.27 -32.63
CA GLY A 485 -7.64 -40.64 -32.10
C GLY A 485 -7.60 -40.76 -30.59
N GLU A 486 -7.85 -39.69 -29.83
CA GLU A 486 -7.72 -39.75 -28.38
C GLU A 486 -8.89 -39.11 -27.61
N GLN A 487 -9.08 -37.77 -27.76
CA GLN A 487 -9.99 -37.04 -26.87
C GLN A 487 -10.35 -35.64 -27.38
N TYR A 488 -11.47 -35.11 -26.95
CA TYR A 488 -11.91 -33.78 -27.29
C TYR A 488 -12.76 -33.11 -26.20
N PHE A 489 -12.86 -31.78 -26.23
CA PHE A 489 -13.78 -31.03 -25.37
C PHE A 489 -15.17 -30.93 -26.00
N LYS A 490 -16.19 -31.24 -25.23
CA LYS A 490 -17.61 -31.01 -25.59
C LYS A 490 -18.09 -29.63 -25.16
N SER A 491 -17.45 -29.02 -24.19
CA SER A 491 -17.86 -27.72 -23.69
C SER A 491 -16.61 -26.90 -23.26
N VAL A 492 -16.61 -25.62 -23.61
CA VAL A 492 -15.59 -24.66 -23.18
C VAL A 492 -16.27 -23.35 -22.78
N GLY A 493 -15.67 -22.65 -21.84
CA GLY A 493 -16.02 -21.27 -21.51
C GLY A 493 -15.34 -20.32 -22.50
N PHE A 494 -16.09 -19.43 -23.07
CA PHE A 494 -15.63 -18.43 -24.02
C PHE A 494 -15.73 -17.04 -23.39
N TYR A 495 -14.62 -16.36 -23.32
CA TYR A 495 -14.46 -15.02 -22.78
C TYR A 495 -14.04 -14.10 -23.92
N PRO A 496 -14.98 -13.35 -24.50
CA PRO A 496 -14.70 -12.55 -25.69
C PRO A 496 -13.78 -11.35 -25.37
N THR A 497 -13.11 -10.87 -26.39
CA THR A 497 -12.50 -9.55 -26.42
C THR A 497 -13.51 -8.51 -25.95
N ARG A 498 -13.13 -7.68 -24.98
CA ARG A 498 -14.03 -6.62 -24.48
C ARG A 498 -13.26 -5.47 -23.83
N THR A 499 -13.91 -4.33 -23.84
CA THR A 499 -13.51 -3.14 -23.10
C THR A 499 -14.66 -2.71 -22.20
N VAL A 500 -14.35 -2.42 -20.93
CA VAL A 500 -15.31 -1.91 -19.95
C VAL A 500 -14.73 -0.64 -19.36
N GLU A 501 -15.50 0.42 -19.32
CA GLU A 501 -15.06 1.73 -18.82
C GLU A 501 -15.80 2.13 -17.56
N GLY A 502 -15.11 2.86 -16.69
CA GLY A 502 -15.67 3.46 -15.51
C GLY A 502 -15.08 4.84 -15.27
N ASN A 503 -15.93 5.84 -15.21
CA ASN A 503 -15.53 7.22 -15.05
C ASN A 503 -16.24 7.82 -13.84
N TYR A 504 -15.57 8.72 -13.14
CA TYR A 504 -16.21 9.60 -12.17
C TYR A 504 -15.36 10.85 -11.92
N ILE A 505 -16.00 11.87 -11.37
CA ILE A 505 -15.36 13.10 -10.94
C ILE A 505 -15.62 13.26 -9.45
N ASN A 506 -14.59 13.61 -8.71
CA ASN A 506 -14.63 13.91 -7.29
C ASN A 506 -14.37 15.41 -7.10
N TYR A 507 -15.24 16.08 -6.33
CA TYR A 507 -15.12 17.49 -5.96
C TYR A 507 -14.98 17.57 -4.44
N ALA A 508 -14.00 18.29 -3.96
CA ALA A 508 -13.80 18.51 -2.54
C ALA A 508 -13.47 19.98 -2.24
N ALA A 509 -13.93 20.46 -1.10
CA ALA A 509 -13.54 21.73 -0.53
C ALA A 509 -13.38 21.62 0.97
N TYR A 510 -12.48 22.36 1.56
CA TYR A 510 -12.27 22.38 3.00
C TYR A 510 -12.03 23.79 3.53
N LEU A 511 -12.35 23.95 4.80
CA LEU A 511 -12.07 25.12 5.62
C LEU A 511 -11.65 24.66 7.01
N GLN A 512 -10.59 25.26 7.53
CA GLN A 512 -10.08 25.00 8.87
C GLN A 512 -9.58 26.31 9.46
N ASP A 513 -9.78 26.53 10.75
CA ASP A 513 -9.25 27.67 11.48
C ASP A 513 -8.57 27.21 12.76
N SER A 514 -7.29 27.46 12.89
CA SER A 514 -6.53 27.18 14.13
C SER A 514 -6.56 28.44 15.01
N LEU A 515 -7.41 28.37 16.02
CA LEU A 515 -7.67 29.43 16.99
C LEU A 515 -6.73 29.27 18.18
N SER A 516 -5.92 30.27 18.48
CA SER A 516 -5.10 30.26 19.71
C SER A 516 -5.43 31.43 20.63
N TYR A 517 -5.69 31.11 21.89
CA TYR A 517 -5.98 32.06 22.97
C TYR A 517 -5.22 31.68 24.23
N GLY A 518 -4.19 32.45 24.57
CA GLY A 518 -3.30 32.09 25.66
C GLY A 518 -2.67 30.71 25.43
N ASN A 519 -2.91 29.78 26.33
CA ASN A 519 -2.38 28.42 26.29
C ASN A 519 -3.28 27.41 25.57
N LEU A 520 -4.45 27.85 25.10
CA LEU A 520 -5.45 27.02 24.46
C LEU A 520 -5.39 27.16 22.93
N GLU A 521 -5.34 26.06 22.25
CA GLU A 521 -5.46 25.97 20.80
C GLU A 521 -6.68 25.09 20.45
N ILE A 522 -7.52 25.57 19.53
CA ILE A 522 -8.70 24.85 19.04
C ILE A 522 -8.72 24.96 17.52
N THR A 523 -8.84 23.82 16.86
CA THR A 523 -8.85 23.78 15.40
C THR A 523 -10.14 23.14 14.89
N PRO A 524 -11.24 23.89 14.73
CA PRO A 524 -12.41 23.44 14.00
C PRO A 524 -12.13 23.45 12.50
N GLY A 525 -12.69 22.46 11.82
CA GLY A 525 -12.60 22.36 10.38
C GLY A 525 -13.76 21.53 9.81
N VAL A 526 -13.95 21.65 8.50
CA VAL A 526 -14.93 20.88 7.75
C VAL A 526 -14.40 20.59 6.35
N ARG A 527 -14.61 19.39 5.87
CA ARG A 527 -14.43 19.01 4.48
C ARG A 527 -15.78 18.63 3.89
N LEU A 528 -16.09 19.19 2.75
CA LEU A 528 -17.23 18.85 1.92
C LEU A 528 -16.72 18.09 0.71
N GLN A 529 -17.40 17.02 0.33
CA GLN A 529 -17.02 16.23 -0.83
C GLN A 529 -18.28 15.72 -1.54
N TYR A 530 -18.21 15.69 -2.87
CA TYR A 530 -19.21 15.09 -3.74
C TYR A 530 -18.50 14.33 -4.86
N ASP A 531 -18.93 13.12 -5.13
CA ASP A 531 -18.53 12.36 -6.30
C ASP A 531 -19.75 11.89 -7.10
N ASP A 532 -19.60 11.73 -8.39
CA ASP A 532 -20.66 11.21 -9.27
C ASP A 532 -20.61 9.68 -9.40
N PHE A 533 -19.76 9.00 -8.63
CA PHE A 533 -19.69 7.53 -8.55
C PHE A 533 -20.82 6.98 -7.67
N LEU A 534 -20.81 7.33 -6.39
CA LEU A 534 -21.87 7.01 -5.43
C LEU A 534 -22.97 8.09 -5.37
N LYS A 535 -22.69 9.28 -5.92
CA LYS A 535 -23.58 10.46 -5.92
C LYS A 535 -23.97 10.96 -4.52
N ASN A 536 -23.10 10.73 -3.56
CA ASN A 536 -23.30 11.17 -2.17
C ASN A 536 -22.59 12.50 -1.94
N VAL A 537 -23.28 13.42 -1.24
CA VAL A 537 -22.65 14.58 -0.63
C VAL A 537 -22.23 14.21 0.77
N THR A 538 -20.95 14.34 1.07
CA THR A 538 -20.40 14.01 2.39
C THR A 538 -19.93 15.26 3.11
N ILE A 539 -20.17 15.31 4.42
CA ILE A 539 -19.74 16.38 5.32
C ILE A 539 -18.88 15.76 6.40
N ALA A 540 -17.59 16.10 6.41
CA ALA A 540 -16.60 15.57 7.31
C ALA A 540 -16.15 16.63 8.33
N PRO A 541 -16.79 16.74 9.50
CA PRO A 541 -16.33 17.62 10.56
C PRO A 541 -14.97 17.16 11.08
N ARG A 542 -14.10 18.13 11.35
CA ARG A 542 -12.79 17.98 11.96
C ARG A 542 -12.72 18.89 13.19
N PHE A 543 -12.28 18.35 14.29
CA PHE A 543 -12.07 19.11 15.50
C PHE A 543 -10.87 18.58 16.26
N SER A 544 -9.91 19.43 16.53
CA SER A 544 -8.82 19.12 17.44
C SER A 544 -8.59 20.28 18.41
N THR A 545 -8.04 19.98 19.57
CA THR A 545 -7.71 20.96 20.58
C THR A 545 -6.44 20.56 21.33
N SER A 546 -5.66 21.54 21.75
CA SER A 546 -4.57 21.35 22.68
C SER A 546 -4.56 22.45 23.74
N TYR A 547 -4.16 22.09 24.95
CA TYR A 547 -4.03 23.00 26.09
C TYR A 547 -2.68 22.83 26.77
N ASP A 548 -1.88 23.87 26.76
CA ASP A 548 -0.60 23.91 27.48
C ASP A 548 -0.89 24.33 28.94
N VAL A 549 -0.80 23.36 29.85
CA VAL A 549 -1.27 23.55 31.24
C VAL A 549 -0.52 24.68 31.96
N PHE A 550 0.77 24.78 31.73
CA PHE A 550 1.64 25.75 32.42
C PHE A 550 2.15 26.88 31.53
N GLY A 551 1.89 26.82 30.21
CA GLY A 551 2.35 27.81 29.24
C GLY A 551 3.83 27.71 28.84
N ASP A 552 4.51 26.64 29.28
CA ASP A 552 5.92 26.40 29.03
C ASP A 552 6.18 25.14 28.17
N ARG A 553 5.09 24.60 27.60
CA ARG A 553 5.06 23.35 26.83
C ARG A 553 5.54 22.12 27.58
N SER A 554 5.65 22.19 28.90
CA SER A 554 6.05 21.03 29.72
C SER A 554 4.94 20.00 29.87
N THR A 555 3.66 20.43 29.90
CA THR A 555 2.49 19.57 30.01
C THR A 555 1.43 20.04 29.04
N ARG A 556 1.12 19.24 28.04
CA ARG A 556 0.07 19.53 27.06
C ARG A 556 -1.01 18.44 27.09
N LEU A 557 -2.25 18.85 27.22
CA LEU A 557 -3.42 18.01 27.01
C LEU A 557 -3.91 18.23 25.59
N PHE A 558 -4.30 17.17 24.89
CA PHE A 558 -4.81 17.29 23.53
C PHE A 558 -5.88 16.25 23.26
N GLY A 559 -6.70 16.51 22.24
CA GLY A 559 -7.73 15.59 21.81
C GLY A 559 -8.45 16.08 20.57
N GLY A 560 -9.37 15.27 20.08
CA GLY A 560 -10.15 15.62 18.89
C GLY A 560 -11.31 14.67 18.64
N ALA A 561 -12.22 15.14 17.78
CA ALA A 561 -13.37 14.38 17.29
C ALA A 561 -13.50 14.62 15.78
N ASN A 562 -13.37 13.58 14.99
CA ASN A 562 -13.22 13.70 13.55
C ASN A 562 -14.07 12.67 12.81
N ARG A 563 -14.51 13.01 11.59
CA ARG A 563 -15.08 12.07 10.64
C ARG A 563 -14.28 12.04 9.36
N TYR A 564 -13.97 10.84 8.88
CA TYR A 564 -13.20 10.59 7.67
C TYR A 564 -14.04 9.74 6.71
N TYR A 565 -14.14 10.15 5.44
CA TYR A 565 -14.81 9.38 4.40
C TYR A 565 -13.80 8.66 3.51
N GLY A 566 -14.10 7.40 3.20
CA GLY A 566 -13.23 6.53 2.39
C GLY A 566 -13.29 6.86 0.91
N GLN A 567 -12.34 6.30 0.17
CA GLN A 567 -12.25 6.42 -1.27
C GLN A 567 -13.20 5.45 -2.00
N ASN A 568 -13.53 5.77 -3.25
CA ASN A 568 -14.27 4.90 -4.15
C ASN A 568 -13.37 3.81 -4.75
N ILE A 569 -13.92 2.62 -4.94
CA ILE A 569 -13.23 1.48 -5.55
C ILE A 569 -13.85 1.20 -6.94
N LEU A 570 -13.10 1.52 -8.00
CA LEU A 570 -13.54 1.37 -9.39
C LEU A 570 -13.74 -0.09 -9.82
N ALA A 571 -13.13 -1.05 -9.08
CA ALA A 571 -13.31 -2.48 -9.32
C ALA A 571 -14.78 -2.87 -9.43
N TYR A 572 -15.65 -2.31 -8.60
CA TYR A 572 -17.08 -2.65 -8.61
C TYR A 572 -17.74 -2.32 -9.95
N LYS A 573 -17.44 -1.12 -10.49
CA LYS A 573 -17.98 -0.68 -11.77
C LYS A 573 -17.43 -1.50 -12.95
N LEU A 574 -16.13 -1.82 -12.93
CA LEU A 574 -15.50 -2.60 -13.99
C LEU A 574 -15.96 -4.08 -13.95
N ARG A 575 -16.12 -4.66 -12.76
CA ARG A 575 -16.53 -6.06 -12.58
C ARG A 575 -17.95 -6.32 -13.11
N SER A 576 -18.84 -5.36 -13.01
CA SER A 576 -20.20 -5.50 -13.57
C SER A 576 -20.19 -5.82 -15.07
N GLY A 577 -19.17 -5.33 -15.79
CA GLY A 577 -19.03 -5.56 -17.22
C GLY A 577 -18.24 -6.81 -17.63
N ILE A 578 -17.51 -7.47 -16.70
CA ILE A 578 -16.63 -8.60 -17.02
C ILE A 578 -17.08 -9.92 -16.44
N SER A 579 -18.05 -9.93 -15.57
CA SER A 579 -18.48 -11.10 -14.79
C SER A 579 -19.20 -12.19 -15.57
N SER A 580 -19.45 -12.00 -16.87
CA SER A 580 -20.14 -12.96 -17.71
C SER A 580 -19.24 -13.55 -18.80
N PHE A 581 -19.48 -14.80 -19.12
CA PHE A 581 -18.85 -15.54 -20.22
C PHE A 581 -19.88 -16.45 -20.90
N GLU A 582 -19.60 -16.85 -22.13
CA GLU A 582 -20.46 -17.76 -22.88
C GLU A 582 -19.98 -19.20 -22.72
N VAL A 583 -20.91 -20.15 -22.59
CA VAL A 583 -20.61 -21.56 -22.66
C VAL A 583 -20.80 -22.00 -24.09
N LEU A 584 -19.73 -22.42 -24.74
CA LEU A 584 -19.81 -23.06 -26.05
C LEU A 584 -19.87 -24.57 -25.87
N SER A 585 -20.77 -25.22 -26.61
CA SER A 585 -20.96 -26.67 -26.54
C SER A 585 -21.04 -27.28 -27.91
N ARG A 586 -20.63 -28.55 -28.06
CA ARG A 586 -20.78 -29.37 -29.26
C ARG A 586 -21.14 -30.80 -28.92
N THR A 587 -21.86 -31.48 -29.81
CA THR A 587 -22.28 -32.86 -29.56
C THR A 587 -21.16 -33.89 -29.76
N ASN A 588 -20.33 -33.65 -30.79
CA ASN A 588 -19.12 -34.46 -31.07
C ASN A 588 -17.99 -33.56 -31.59
N ALA A 589 -16.83 -34.13 -31.84
CA ALA A 589 -15.65 -33.41 -32.30
C ALA A 589 -15.83 -32.64 -33.60
N ASN A 590 -16.65 -33.15 -34.50
CA ASN A 590 -16.86 -32.56 -35.83
C ASN A 590 -18.07 -31.64 -35.90
N SER A 591 -18.88 -31.56 -34.85
CA SER A 591 -20.02 -30.65 -34.79
C SER A 591 -19.55 -29.21 -34.58
N ALA A 592 -20.30 -28.28 -35.18
CA ALA A 592 -20.12 -26.87 -34.92
C ALA A 592 -20.35 -26.54 -33.43
N TRP A 593 -19.59 -25.57 -32.94
CA TRP A 593 -19.84 -25.00 -31.65
C TRP A 593 -21.15 -24.23 -31.62
N THR A 594 -21.96 -24.45 -30.62
CA THR A 594 -23.23 -23.75 -30.39
C THR A 594 -23.18 -23.07 -29.01
N SER A 595 -23.89 -21.95 -28.91
CA SER A 595 -24.07 -21.31 -27.62
C SER A 595 -24.88 -22.19 -26.67
N GLY A 596 -24.31 -22.53 -25.55
CA GLY A 596 -24.99 -23.18 -24.41
C GLY A 596 -25.54 -22.17 -23.40
N GLY A 597 -25.50 -20.86 -23.77
CA GLY A 597 -25.98 -19.76 -22.94
C GLY A 597 -24.89 -18.97 -22.25
N ILE A 598 -25.28 -17.79 -21.79
CA ILE A 598 -24.37 -16.89 -21.02
C ILE A 598 -24.47 -17.28 -19.55
N GLN A 599 -23.32 -17.54 -18.98
CA GLN A 599 -23.16 -17.68 -17.53
C GLN A 599 -22.80 -16.34 -16.93
N THR A 600 -23.61 -15.85 -16.02
CA THR A 600 -23.32 -14.64 -15.24
C THR A 600 -22.81 -15.02 -13.86
N ALA A 601 -21.93 -14.19 -13.30
CA ALA A 601 -21.58 -14.35 -11.90
C ALA A 601 -22.82 -14.14 -11.02
N SER A 602 -22.90 -14.89 -9.94
CA SER A 602 -23.95 -14.73 -8.93
C SER A 602 -23.71 -13.51 -8.00
N PHE A 603 -23.04 -12.50 -8.50
CA PHE A 603 -22.72 -11.28 -7.77
C PHE A 603 -23.17 -10.04 -8.55
N ASP A 604 -23.98 -9.21 -7.88
CA ASP A 604 -24.41 -7.91 -8.39
C ASP A 604 -23.45 -6.81 -7.88
N TYR A 605 -22.85 -6.11 -8.81
CA TYR A 605 -21.90 -5.03 -8.54
C TYR A 605 -22.52 -3.63 -8.60
N ASP A 606 -23.86 -3.51 -8.59
CA ASP A 606 -24.50 -2.20 -8.54
C ASP A 606 -24.14 -1.45 -7.25
N VAL A 607 -23.69 -0.22 -7.41
CA VAL A 607 -23.29 0.68 -6.33
C VAL A 607 -24.21 1.89 -6.19
N SER A 608 -25.29 1.96 -7.00
CA SER A 608 -26.12 3.16 -7.12
C SER A 608 -26.80 3.62 -5.83
N ASP A 609 -27.11 2.67 -4.92
CA ASP A 609 -27.80 2.93 -3.66
C ASP A 609 -26.87 2.89 -2.43
N LEU A 610 -25.56 2.79 -2.65
CA LEU A 610 -24.61 2.68 -1.56
C LEU A 610 -24.24 4.05 -0.99
N LYS A 611 -24.03 4.08 0.31
CA LYS A 611 -23.49 5.23 1.04
C LYS A 611 -21.97 5.20 1.00
N THR A 612 -21.35 6.36 1.01
CA THR A 612 -19.90 6.48 1.16
C THR A 612 -19.47 6.00 2.55
N PRO A 613 -18.57 5.00 2.64
CA PRO A 613 -18.04 4.51 3.92
C PRO A 613 -17.33 5.61 4.69
N TYR A 614 -17.48 5.61 6.02
CA TYR A 614 -16.79 6.58 6.86
C TYR A 614 -16.30 5.97 8.18
N SER A 615 -15.39 6.67 8.84
CA SER A 615 -14.89 6.35 10.17
C SER A 615 -15.01 7.57 11.08
N ASP A 616 -15.65 7.40 12.24
CA ASP A 616 -15.69 8.38 13.32
C ASP A 616 -14.52 8.14 14.26
N GLU A 617 -13.77 9.19 14.58
CA GLU A 617 -12.64 9.16 15.49
C GLU A 617 -12.89 10.03 16.72
N LEU A 618 -12.51 9.50 17.86
CA LEU A 618 -12.34 10.24 19.11
C LEU A 618 -10.94 9.99 19.63
N SER A 619 -10.21 11.06 19.99
CA SER A 619 -8.85 10.96 20.51
C SER A 619 -8.66 11.82 21.76
N LEU A 620 -7.82 11.34 22.67
CA LEU A 620 -7.38 12.09 23.87
C LEU A 620 -5.93 11.75 24.15
N GLY A 621 -5.18 12.70 24.64
CA GLY A 621 -3.79 12.45 25.02
C GLY A 621 -3.17 13.50 25.92
N VAL A 622 -2.04 13.17 26.44
CA VAL A 622 -1.19 14.03 27.25
C VAL A 622 0.25 13.89 26.80
N SER A 623 0.91 15.02 26.64
CA SER A 623 2.37 15.08 26.42
C SER A 623 3.02 15.76 27.62
N GLN A 624 4.00 15.09 28.22
CA GLN A 624 4.69 15.56 29.43
C GLN A 624 6.18 15.59 29.19
N ARG A 625 6.80 16.72 29.44
CA ARG A 625 8.26 16.84 29.49
C ARG A 625 8.76 16.32 30.85
N VAL A 626 9.66 15.36 30.82
CA VAL A 626 10.30 14.80 32.03
C VAL A 626 11.80 14.83 31.79
N MET A 627 12.51 15.74 32.47
CA MET A 627 13.96 15.98 32.28
C MET A 627 14.25 16.27 30.77
N ASN A 628 15.17 15.52 30.17
CA ASN A 628 15.51 15.63 28.75
C ASN A 628 14.64 14.72 27.82
N THR A 629 13.43 14.35 28.24
CA THR A 629 12.56 13.49 27.47
C THR A 629 11.14 14.04 27.39
N ILE A 630 10.44 13.67 26.32
CA ILE A 630 9.00 13.92 26.16
C ILE A 630 8.29 12.59 26.16
N TRP A 631 7.27 12.48 27.00
CA TRP A 631 6.38 11.35 27.14
C TRP A 631 5.02 11.72 26.58
N THR A 632 4.57 11.02 25.54
CA THR A 632 3.25 11.24 24.94
C THR A 632 2.42 9.98 25.08
N LEU A 633 1.34 10.07 25.87
CA LEU A 633 0.32 9.03 25.99
C LEU A 633 -0.91 9.48 25.20
N LYS A 634 -1.38 8.64 24.29
CA LYS A 634 -2.52 8.91 23.42
C LYS A 634 -3.47 7.73 23.38
N TRP A 635 -4.76 8.02 23.45
CA TRP A 635 -5.84 7.09 23.18
C TRP A 635 -6.61 7.52 21.94
N VAL A 636 -6.91 6.56 21.05
CA VAL A 636 -7.68 6.75 19.83
C VAL A 636 -8.75 5.67 19.74
N ASN A 637 -9.99 6.06 19.58
CA ASN A 637 -11.11 5.18 19.23
C ASN A 637 -11.57 5.50 17.81
N ARG A 638 -11.64 4.49 16.97
CA ARG A 638 -12.14 4.55 15.59
C ARG A 638 -13.33 3.64 15.41
N GLN A 639 -14.37 4.12 14.72
CA GLN A 639 -15.58 3.36 14.39
C GLN A 639 -15.89 3.55 12.90
N GLY A 640 -15.53 2.55 12.09
CA GLY A 640 -15.89 2.50 10.68
C GLY A 640 -17.36 2.06 10.52
N LYS A 641 -18.13 2.87 9.81
CA LYS A 641 -19.55 2.71 9.57
C LYS A 641 -19.86 2.77 8.09
N ASP A 642 -20.99 2.19 7.69
CA ASP A 642 -21.42 2.09 6.30
C ASP A 642 -20.33 1.49 5.39
N GLN A 643 -19.45 0.63 5.96
CA GLN A 643 -18.39 -0.04 5.22
C GLN A 643 -18.99 -1.01 4.21
N PHE A 644 -18.32 -1.17 3.06
CA PHE A 644 -18.80 -2.12 2.06
C PHE A 644 -18.63 -3.56 2.54
N GLY A 645 -19.69 -4.30 2.44
CA GLY A 645 -19.78 -5.72 2.71
C GLY A 645 -20.63 -6.41 1.66
N ARG A 646 -20.85 -7.68 1.84
CA ARG A 646 -21.65 -8.53 0.98
C ARG A 646 -22.88 -9.01 1.69
N GLU A 647 -24.03 -8.94 1.03
CA GLU A 647 -25.24 -9.64 1.49
C GLU A 647 -25.75 -10.60 0.43
N SER A 648 -26.37 -11.69 0.84
CA SER A 648 -27.03 -12.62 -0.05
C SER A 648 -28.50 -12.32 -0.18
N TYR A 649 -29.06 -12.52 -1.36
CA TYR A 649 -30.51 -12.51 -1.62
C TYR A 649 -30.88 -13.66 -2.57
N THR A 650 -32.14 -14.01 -2.58
CA THR A 650 -32.69 -15.03 -3.47
C THR A 650 -33.55 -14.35 -4.52
N ASN A 651 -33.26 -14.62 -5.81
CA ASN A 651 -34.04 -14.07 -6.91
C ASN A 651 -35.44 -14.74 -7.01
N SER A 652 -36.25 -14.25 -7.95
CA SER A 652 -37.60 -14.82 -8.21
C SER A 652 -37.60 -16.27 -8.65
N ASN A 653 -36.48 -16.78 -9.13
CA ASN A 653 -36.33 -18.18 -9.60
C ASN A 653 -35.82 -19.11 -8.48
N GLY A 654 -35.54 -18.59 -7.29
CA GLY A 654 -34.99 -19.38 -6.19
C GLY A 654 -33.45 -19.45 -6.17
N ASP A 655 -32.76 -18.78 -7.09
CA ASP A 655 -31.29 -18.77 -7.14
C ASP A 655 -30.74 -17.78 -6.12
N ARG A 656 -29.67 -18.17 -5.45
CA ARG A 656 -28.96 -17.32 -4.51
C ARG A 656 -27.97 -16.41 -5.22
N PHE A 657 -28.11 -15.11 -5.00
CA PHE A 657 -27.24 -14.07 -5.50
C PHE A 657 -26.63 -13.29 -4.34
N TYR A 658 -25.59 -12.55 -4.63
CA TYR A 658 -24.92 -11.65 -3.71
C TYR A 658 -24.90 -10.24 -4.29
N ARG A 659 -24.96 -9.24 -3.41
CA ARG A 659 -24.79 -7.81 -3.78
C ARG A 659 -23.97 -7.09 -2.76
N LEU A 660 -23.43 -5.94 -3.16
CA LEU A 660 -22.79 -5.02 -2.23
C LEU A 660 -23.82 -4.37 -1.32
N SER A 661 -23.43 -4.09 -0.09
CA SER A 661 -24.24 -3.41 0.91
C SER A 661 -23.35 -2.61 1.85
N ASN A 662 -23.92 -1.71 2.65
CA ASN A 662 -23.24 -0.94 3.69
C ASN A 662 -23.33 -1.62 5.07
N ASN A 663 -23.28 -2.94 5.12
CA ASN A 663 -23.49 -3.71 6.35
C ASN A 663 -22.19 -4.06 7.10
N ALA A 664 -21.03 -3.80 6.53
CA ALA A 664 -19.76 -4.03 7.17
C ALA A 664 -19.36 -2.86 8.09
N LYS A 665 -18.52 -3.15 9.06
CA LYS A 665 -18.05 -2.17 10.06
C LYS A 665 -16.65 -2.53 10.55
N THR A 666 -15.94 -1.53 11.05
CA THR A 666 -14.66 -1.67 11.75
C THR A 666 -14.73 -0.99 13.10
N GLU A 667 -13.96 -1.46 14.05
CA GLU A 667 -13.79 -0.84 15.36
C GLU A 667 -12.33 -0.95 15.78
N GLY A 668 -11.71 0.18 16.11
CA GLY A 668 -10.35 0.26 16.64
C GLY A 668 -10.34 0.99 17.97
N ASN A 669 -9.59 0.47 18.94
CA ASN A 669 -9.41 1.09 20.23
C ASN A 669 -7.96 0.92 20.68
N ASP A 670 -7.18 1.98 20.55
CA ASP A 670 -5.72 1.97 20.65
C ASP A 670 -5.23 2.94 21.72
N PHE A 671 -4.32 2.47 22.56
CA PHE A 671 -3.50 3.29 23.46
C PHE A 671 -2.06 3.24 22.98
N SER A 672 -1.41 4.38 22.82
CA SER A 672 0.00 4.47 22.44
C SER A 672 0.78 5.34 23.38
N LEU A 673 2.01 4.92 23.66
CA LEU A 673 3.00 5.67 24.43
C LEU A 673 4.23 5.88 23.55
N THR A 674 4.63 7.13 23.39
CA THR A 674 5.89 7.51 22.74
C THR A 674 6.78 8.23 23.77
N VAL A 675 8.05 7.84 23.84
CA VAL A 675 9.05 8.51 24.67
C VAL A 675 10.27 8.78 23.82
N GLU A 676 10.70 10.02 23.78
CA GLU A 676 11.86 10.45 23.00
C GLU A 676 12.67 11.53 23.72
N PRO A 677 13.98 11.60 23.53
CA PRO A 677 14.79 12.69 24.08
C PRO A 677 14.55 14.00 23.31
N ILE A 678 14.60 15.11 24.03
CA ILE A 678 14.52 16.46 23.46
C ILE A 678 15.78 16.76 22.64
N SER A 679 16.93 16.25 23.12
CA SER A 679 18.22 16.38 22.44
C SER A 679 19.05 15.11 22.63
N PRO A 680 19.91 14.75 21.67
CA PRO A 680 20.79 13.60 21.81
C PRO A 680 21.68 13.71 23.06
N TYR A 681 22.01 12.59 23.67
CA TYR A 681 23.00 12.50 24.74
C TYR A 681 24.40 12.44 24.15
N ARG A 682 25.26 13.36 24.56
CA ARG A 682 26.63 13.43 24.07
C ARG A 682 27.58 12.86 25.11
N PHE A 683 28.35 11.87 24.69
CA PHE A 683 29.43 11.25 25.44
C PHE A 683 30.76 11.56 24.74
N SER A 684 31.87 11.32 25.40
CA SER A 684 33.19 11.58 24.81
C SER A 684 33.47 10.83 23.52
N LEU A 685 32.86 9.66 23.33
CA LEU A 685 33.12 8.79 22.18
C LEU A 685 31.92 8.67 21.24
N ALA A 686 30.72 9.10 21.65
CA ALA A 686 29.52 8.87 20.88
C ALA A 686 28.39 9.84 21.19
N GLU A 687 27.55 10.09 20.21
CA GLU A 687 26.25 10.74 20.40
C GLU A 687 25.14 9.68 20.30
N VAL A 688 24.22 9.69 21.25
CA VAL A 688 23.14 8.70 21.35
C VAL A 688 21.78 9.39 21.35
N SER A 689 20.93 9.02 20.39
CA SER A 689 19.51 9.32 20.42
C SER A 689 18.70 8.03 20.44
N TRP A 690 17.49 8.09 21.02
CA TRP A 690 16.64 6.91 21.11
C TRP A 690 15.16 7.29 21.10
N SER A 691 14.30 6.34 20.75
CA SER A 691 12.86 6.48 20.92
C SER A 691 12.27 5.16 21.41
N LEU A 692 11.25 5.26 22.26
CA LEU A 692 10.42 4.15 22.68
C LEU A 692 9.01 4.41 22.18
N ASN A 693 8.47 3.46 21.45
CA ASN A 693 7.08 3.45 21.02
C ASN A 693 6.41 2.18 21.54
N ALA A 694 5.29 2.30 22.23
CA ALA A 694 4.52 1.17 22.71
C ALA A 694 3.04 1.36 22.38
N LYS A 695 2.37 0.26 22.11
CA LYS A 695 0.94 0.25 21.79
C LYS A 695 0.24 -0.90 22.48
N TYR A 696 -0.95 -0.59 22.99
CA TYR A 696 -1.97 -1.57 23.30
C TYR A 696 -3.22 -1.24 22.50
N GLY A 697 -3.74 -2.20 21.74
CA GLY A 697 -4.94 -1.97 20.93
C GLY A 697 -5.73 -3.24 20.67
N LYS A 698 -7.01 -3.05 20.42
CA LYS A 698 -7.92 -4.10 19.99
C LYS A 698 -8.74 -3.61 18.82
N ASN A 699 -8.67 -4.37 17.71
CA ASN A 699 -9.32 -4.02 16.47
C ASN A 699 -10.29 -5.13 16.04
N LYS A 700 -11.42 -4.73 15.47
CA LYS A 700 -12.40 -5.62 14.85
C LYS A 700 -12.66 -5.16 13.44
N ALA A 701 -12.80 -6.08 12.51
CA ALA A 701 -13.17 -5.80 11.14
C ALA A 701 -13.98 -6.95 10.55
N SER A 702 -15.00 -6.63 9.78
CA SER A 702 -15.84 -7.62 9.11
C SER A 702 -15.04 -8.39 8.05
N SER A 703 -14.09 -7.76 7.38
CA SER A 703 -13.30 -8.36 6.32
C SER A 703 -11.96 -7.68 6.12
N GLN A 704 -10.98 -8.44 5.60
CA GLN A 704 -9.68 -7.95 5.17
C GLN A 704 -9.61 -7.74 3.64
N SER A 705 -10.58 -8.28 2.88
CA SER A 705 -10.64 -8.12 1.42
C SER A 705 -11.24 -6.77 1.02
N TYR A 706 -10.76 -6.18 -0.08
CA TYR A 706 -11.26 -4.89 -0.56
C TYR A 706 -12.66 -4.95 -1.17
N TYR A 707 -13.08 -6.07 -1.71
CA TYR A 707 -14.40 -6.24 -2.31
C TYR A 707 -15.24 -7.36 -1.69
N ASP A 708 -14.86 -7.87 -0.60
CA ASP A 708 -15.58 -8.86 0.21
C ASP A 708 -16.26 -10.02 -0.54
N GLN A 709 -15.79 -10.34 -1.75
CA GLN A 709 -16.34 -11.45 -2.51
C GLN A 709 -16.18 -12.80 -1.81
N ALA A 710 -15.05 -13.00 -1.19
CA ALA A 710 -14.73 -14.20 -0.45
C ALA A 710 -15.24 -14.13 1.00
N SER A 711 -15.35 -12.93 1.55
CA SER A 711 -15.86 -12.75 2.90
C SER A 711 -17.34 -12.48 2.84
N THR A 712 -18.07 -13.29 3.47
CA THR A 712 -19.50 -13.23 3.59
C THR A 712 -19.81 -12.65 4.94
N ASP A 713 -20.10 -11.35 5.01
CA ASP A 713 -20.53 -10.74 6.27
C ASP A 713 -21.83 -11.35 6.78
N ASP A 714 -22.62 -11.92 5.88
CA ASP A 714 -23.81 -12.72 6.18
C ASP A 714 -23.49 -14.21 6.46
N LYS A 715 -22.22 -14.64 6.32
CA LYS A 715 -21.84 -16.01 6.59
C LYS A 715 -21.83 -16.29 8.09
N LYS A 716 -22.42 -17.42 8.48
CA LYS A 716 -22.29 -17.90 9.85
C LYS A 716 -20.90 -18.52 10.07
N VAL A 717 -20.34 -18.20 11.21
CA VAL A 717 -19.05 -18.73 11.65
C VAL A 717 -19.17 -19.21 13.09
N ILE A 718 -18.42 -20.22 13.42
CA ILE A 718 -18.22 -20.62 14.81
C ILE A 718 -16.92 -19.98 15.26
N PHE A 719 -17.04 -18.98 16.12
CA PHE A 719 -15.94 -18.18 16.62
C PHE A 719 -15.91 -18.29 18.14
N ASP A 720 -14.83 -18.77 18.69
CA ASP A 720 -14.69 -19.01 20.13
C ASP A 720 -15.84 -19.87 20.70
N GLY A 721 -16.23 -20.92 19.96
CA GLY A 721 -17.29 -21.84 20.34
C GLY A 721 -18.70 -21.25 20.30
N LYS A 722 -18.90 -20.12 19.64
CA LYS A 722 -20.21 -19.47 19.47
C LYS A 722 -20.53 -19.25 18.00
N LEU A 723 -21.73 -19.60 17.59
CA LEU A 723 -22.25 -19.28 16.27
C LEU A 723 -22.58 -17.78 16.20
N MET A 724 -22.01 -17.08 15.23
CA MET A 724 -22.23 -15.64 15.01
C MET A 724 -22.12 -15.28 13.53
N ASP A 725 -22.39 -14.03 13.20
CA ASP A 725 -22.11 -13.50 11.88
C ASP A 725 -20.61 -13.16 11.76
N LYS A 726 -20.02 -13.40 10.60
CA LYS A 726 -18.60 -13.12 10.37
C LYS A 726 -18.23 -11.66 10.63
N ARG A 727 -19.15 -10.73 10.39
CA ARG A 727 -18.99 -9.29 10.64
C ARG A 727 -18.73 -8.91 12.11
N ASP A 728 -19.12 -9.77 13.04
CA ASP A 728 -18.98 -9.52 14.48
C ASP A 728 -17.72 -10.12 15.09
N MET A 729 -16.84 -10.72 14.25
CA MET A 729 -15.57 -11.28 14.68
C MET A 729 -14.53 -10.21 14.99
N ASP A 730 -13.55 -10.56 15.82
CA ASP A 730 -12.31 -9.80 15.94
C ASP A 730 -11.51 -9.85 14.60
N ALA A 731 -10.75 -8.80 14.27
CA ALA A 731 -9.90 -8.80 13.09
C ALA A 731 -8.89 -9.96 13.18
N LEU A 732 -8.72 -10.67 12.06
CA LEU A 732 -7.79 -11.81 12.01
C LEU A 732 -6.37 -11.36 11.69
N ASP A 733 -6.25 -10.37 10.82
CA ASP A 733 -4.99 -9.76 10.43
C ASP A 733 -4.79 -8.44 11.16
N PHE A 734 -3.54 -7.94 11.22
CA PHE A 734 -3.16 -6.70 11.91
C PHE A 734 -3.45 -6.65 13.42
N ASN A 735 -4.05 -7.67 14.01
CA ASN A 735 -4.49 -7.65 15.42
C ASN A 735 -3.44 -8.24 16.38
N LYS A 736 -2.40 -7.46 16.68
CA LYS A 736 -1.39 -7.77 17.71
C LYS A 736 -1.54 -6.75 18.84
N PRO A 737 -2.21 -7.14 19.96
CA PRO A 737 -2.67 -6.17 20.98
C PRO A 737 -1.55 -5.37 21.63
N TRP A 738 -0.43 -6.02 21.98
CA TRP A 738 0.70 -5.38 22.63
C TRP A 738 1.93 -5.40 21.75
N ARG A 739 2.48 -4.22 21.51
CA ARG A 739 3.75 -4.05 20.81
C ARG A 739 4.55 -2.94 21.47
N ALA A 740 5.86 -3.09 21.46
CA ALA A 740 6.78 -2.03 21.80
C ALA A 740 7.96 -2.05 20.84
N ASN A 741 8.48 -0.88 20.53
CA ASN A 741 9.67 -0.71 19.70
C ASN A 741 10.59 0.29 20.35
N VAL A 742 11.86 -0.05 20.47
CA VAL A 742 12.93 0.84 20.93
C VAL A 742 13.90 1.00 19.77
N SER A 743 14.07 2.22 19.31
CA SER A 743 15.11 2.57 18.33
C SER A 743 16.21 3.32 19.04
N VAL A 744 17.46 2.87 18.88
CA VAL A 744 18.65 3.54 19.42
C VAL A 744 19.59 3.84 18.28
N ASN A 745 19.93 5.10 18.12
CA ASN A 745 20.91 5.55 17.15
C ASN A 745 22.15 6.04 17.86
N THR A 746 23.29 5.40 17.59
CA THR A 746 24.60 5.73 18.18
C THR A 746 25.52 6.18 17.05
N TYR A 747 25.95 7.41 17.10
CA TYR A 747 26.94 7.97 16.18
C TYR A 747 28.30 8.07 16.85
N PHE A 748 29.34 7.53 16.23
CA PHE A 748 30.74 7.61 16.66
C PHE A 748 31.48 8.59 15.74
N PRO A 749 31.67 9.86 16.12
CA PRO A 749 32.24 10.88 15.24
C PRO A 749 33.66 10.53 14.75
N ASP A 750 34.55 10.07 15.61
CA ASP A 750 35.92 9.71 15.25
C ASP A 750 36.01 8.55 14.27
N LEU A 751 35.04 7.63 14.34
CA LEU A 751 34.94 6.48 13.45
C LEU A 751 34.09 6.78 12.21
N ARG A 752 33.35 7.89 12.16
CA ARG A 752 32.34 8.20 11.13
C ARG A 752 31.36 7.05 10.94
N LEU A 753 31.04 6.39 12.02
CA LEU A 753 30.19 5.22 12.08
C LEU A 753 28.87 5.55 12.76
N ASN A 754 27.80 5.31 12.08
CA ASN A 754 26.47 5.32 12.66
C ASN A 754 25.99 3.89 12.88
N TRP A 755 25.52 3.56 14.07
CA TRP A 755 24.92 2.28 14.42
C TRP A 755 23.50 2.51 14.91
N ASN A 756 22.54 2.13 14.09
CA ASN A 756 21.12 2.11 14.44
C ASN A 756 20.72 0.71 14.90
N GLN A 757 19.97 0.65 15.99
CA GLN A 757 19.48 -0.55 16.61
C GLN A 757 17.96 -0.44 16.78
N ASN A 758 17.20 -1.39 16.27
CA ASN A 758 15.77 -1.48 16.44
C ASN A 758 15.44 -2.76 17.21
N ILE A 759 14.82 -2.59 18.37
CA ILE A 759 14.37 -3.69 19.21
C ILE A 759 12.84 -3.64 19.22
N GLY A 760 12.20 -4.60 18.57
CA GLY A 760 10.76 -4.77 18.58
C GLY A 760 10.36 -5.88 19.57
N TYR A 761 9.32 -5.63 20.34
CA TYR A 761 8.65 -6.63 21.16
C TYR A 761 7.19 -6.73 20.75
N THR A 762 6.71 -7.95 20.49
CA THR A 762 5.29 -8.25 20.33
C THR A 762 4.91 -9.29 21.39
N ALA A 763 3.95 -8.95 22.23
CA ALA A 763 3.45 -9.88 23.23
C ALA A 763 2.69 -11.02 22.57
N GLY A 764 2.67 -12.17 23.23
CA GLY A 764 1.89 -13.30 22.81
C GLY A 764 0.42 -12.94 22.67
N PHE A 765 -0.21 -13.46 21.66
CA PHE A 765 -1.59 -13.15 21.33
C PHE A 765 -2.37 -14.41 20.96
N THR A 766 -3.69 -14.29 20.98
CA THR A 766 -4.56 -15.34 20.48
C THR A 766 -4.96 -15.01 19.05
N GLY A 767 -4.49 -15.81 18.11
CA GLY A 767 -4.98 -15.84 16.74
C GLY A 767 -5.96 -16.97 16.52
N TYR A 768 -6.30 -17.25 15.29
CA TYR A 768 -7.27 -18.27 14.94
C TYR A 768 -6.78 -19.14 13.80
N VAL A 769 -7.12 -20.43 13.90
CA VAL A 769 -6.97 -21.42 12.82
C VAL A 769 -8.35 -21.64 12.22
N VAL A 770 -8.44 -21.57 10.90
CA VAL A 770 -9.72 -21.67 10.20
C VAL A 770 -9.91 -23.08 9.66
N GLY A 771 -11.07 -23.70 9.98
CA GLY A 771 -11.54 -24.96 9.43
C GLY A 771 -12.97 -24.83 8.93
N GLY A 772 -13.51 -25.85 8.27
CA GLY A 772 -14.92 -25.93 7.85
C GLY A 772 -15.68 -26.94 8.69
N VAL A 773 -16.94 -26.67 9.01
CA VAL A 773 -17.87 -27.60 9.67
C VAL A 773 -19.21 -27.60 8.97
N ASN A 774 -19.90 -28.73 8.98
CA ASN A 774 -21.28 -28.86 8.53
C ASN A 774 -22.19 -28.90 9.77
N CYS A 775 -23.03 -27.91 9.89
CA CYS A 775 -24.01 -27.79 10.94
C CYS A 775 -25.31 -28.53 10.54
N PRO A 776 -26.03 -29.11 11.52
CA PRO A 776 -25.72 -29.15 12.96
C PRO A 776 -24.88 -30.36 13.37
N THR A 777 -24.42 -31.18 12.43
CA THR A 777 -23.88 -32.54 12.75
C THR A 777 -22.47 -32.51 13.33
N ASP A 778 -21.62 -31.60 12.88
CA ASP A 778 -20.19 -31.66 13.18
C ASP A 778 -19.77 -30.84 14.39
N ASN A 779 -20.62 -29.95 14.90
CA ASN A 779 -20.26 -29.10 16.03
C ASN A 779 -21.49 -28.65 16.85
N SER A 780 -21.42 -28.86 18.16
CA SER A 780 -22.50 -28.50 19.10
C SER A 780 -22.78 -26.97 19.17
N ALA A 781 -21.81 -26.14 18.80
CA ALA A 781 -22.01 -24.70 18.76
C ALA A 781 -22.92 -24.24 17.62
N CYS A 782 -23.26 -25.11 16.67
CA CYS A 782 -24.20 -24.83 15.58
C CYS A 782 -25.62 -24.54 16.06
N GLY A 783 -26.02 -25.08 17.21
CA GLY A 783 -27.41 -24.96 17.70
C GLY A 783 -28.42 -25.54 16.70
N THR A 784 -29.37 -24.70 16.28
CA THR A 784 -30.39 -25.07 15.28
C THR A 784 -30.00 -24.67 13.85
N TYR A 785 -28.83 -24.09 13.64
CA TYR A 785 -28.37 -23.71 12.30
C TYR A 785 -28.06 -24.96 11.47
N ASP A 786 -28.61 -24.99 10.27
CA ASP A 786 -28.38 -26.05 9.28
C ASP A 786 -27.69 -25.45 8.07
N GLY A 787 -26.43 -25.83 7.85
CA GLY A 787 -25.59 -25.31 6.78
C GLY A 787 -24.10 -25.40 7.11
N SER A 788 -23.28 -24.98 6.16
CA SER A 788 -21.83 -24.93 6.39
C SER A 788 -21.43 -23.65 7.14
N ALA A 789 -20.49 -23.75 8.07
CA ALA A 789 -19.90 -22.65 8.78
C ALA A 789 -18.38 -22.76 8.80
N ASP A 790 -17.68 -21.63 8.83
CA ASP A 790 -16.25 -21.66 9.09
C ASP A 790 -16.02 -21.77 10.61
N LEU A 791 -15.15 -22.68 11.02
CA LEU A 791 -14.75 -22.87 12.40
C LEU A 791 -13.45 -22.13 12.65
N TYR A 792 -13.47 -21.17 13.56
CA TYR A 792 -12.31 -20.41 14.02
C TYR A 792 -11.89 -20.92 15.40
N GLU A 793 -10.79 -21.65 15.44
CA GLU A 793 -10.26 -22.18 16.68
C GLU A 793 -9.10 -21.31 17.19
N LYS A 794 -9.11 -21.05 18.49
CA LYS A 794 -8.04 -20.26 19.12
C LYS A 794 -6.70 -20.97 19.02
N ALA A 795 -5.71 -20.25 18.53
CA ALA A 795 -4.31 -20.62 18.56
C ALA A 795 -3.52 -19.57 19.35
N LYS A 796 -2.75 -20.03 20.31
CA LYS A 796 -1.87 -19.14 21.07
C LYS A 796 -0.56 -18.98 20.33
N PHE A 797 -0.23 -17.76 19.98
CA PHE A 797 1.06 -17.35 19.45
C PHE A 797 1.92 -16.83 20.59
N LYS A 798 3.18 -17.23 20.60
CA LYS A 798 4.14 -16.80 21.62
C LYS A 798 4.52 -15.34 21.43
N ASP A 799 4.98 -14.72 22.49
CA ASP A 799 5.68 -13.45 22.42
C ASP A 799 7.01 -13.61 21.69
N TYR A 800 7.46 -12.53 21.08
CA TYR A 800 8.73 -12.53 20.37
C TYR A 800 9.38 -11.15 20.37
N PHE A 801 10.69 -11.18 20.18
CA PHE A 801 11.51 -9.99 19.96
C PHE A 801 12.05 -9.99 18.54
N THR A 802 12.09 -8.82 17.91
CA THR A 802 12.90 -8.56 16.73
C THR A 802 14.07 -7.67 17.14
N TYR A 803 15.23 -7.90 16.60
CA TYR A 803 16.40 -7.08 16.84
C TYR A 803 17.12 -6.88 15.52
N ASP A 804 17.08 -5.64 15.00
CA ASP A 804 17.65 -5.29 13.72
C ASP A 804 18.73 -4.24 13.91
N TRP A 805 19.82 -4.38 13.15
CA TRP A 805 20.93 -3.44 13.14
C TRP A 805 21.10 -2.84 11.76
N ARG A 806 21.49 -1.56 11.75
CA ARG A 806 22.06 -0.91 10.57
C ARG A 806 23.34 -0.20 10.95
N PHE A 807 24.40 -0.52 10.26
CA PHE A 807 25.68 0.20 10.32
C PHE A 807 25.83 1.03 9.06
N ASN A 808 26.18 2.30 9.20
CA ASN A 808 26.59 3.16 8.10
C ASN A 808 27.95 3.74 8.43
N TYR A 809 28.92 3.45 7.59
CA TYR A 809 30.29 3.96 7.68
C TYR A 809 30.56 4.84 6.49
N THR A 810 31.03 6.08 6.73
CA THR A 810 31.35 7.06 5.69
C THR A 810 32.85 7.27 5.61
N GLN A 811 33.46 6.92 4.49
CA GLN A 811 34.87 7.14 4.19
C GLN A 811 35.02 8.33 3.23
N PRO A 812 35.47 9.50 3.70
CA PRO A 812 35.87 10.59 2.81
C PRO A 812 37.01 10.14 1.89
N VAL A 813 36.95 10.54 0.63
CA VAL A 813 37.94 10.13 -0.40
C VAL A 813 38.70 11.37 -0.90
N PHE A 814 38.00 12.34 -1.44
CA PHE A 814 38.59 13.55 -1.97
C PHE A 814 37.58 14.72 -1.95
N LYS A 815 37.95 15.85 -1.33
CA LYS A 815 37.05 17.01 -1.10
C LYS A 815 35.72 16.55 -0.49
N ASP A 816 34.61 16.86 -1.17
CA ASP A 816 33.24 16.50 -0.74
C ASP A 816 32.81 15.09 -1.15
N GLN A 817 33.75 14.29 -1.68
CA GLN A 817 33.46 12.93 -2.12
C GLN A 817 33.63 11.91 -1.01
N ALA A 818 32.72 10.95 -0.93
CA ALA A 818 32.78 9.89 0.07
C ALA A 818 32.29 8.55 -0.48
N ILE A 819 32.77 7.49 0.18
CA ILE A 819 32.22 6.13 0.02
C ILE A 819 31.44 5.82 1.30
N ASP A 820 30.14 5.56 1.15
CA ASP A 820 29.29 5.07 2.22
C ASP A 820 29.18 3.55 2.11
N ILE A 821 29.42 2.85 3.21
CA ILE A 821 29.23 1.41 3.34
C ILE A 821 28.14 1.16 4.35
N SER A 822 27.11 0.42 3.98
CA SER A 822 26.01 0.05 4.87
C SER A 822 25.95 -1.46 5.04
N LEU A 823 25.66 -1.90 6.26
CA LEU A 823 25.40 -3.28 6.61
C LEU A 823 24.12 -3.32 7.44
N ASP A 824 23.06 -3.97 6.92
CA ASP A 824 21.90 -4.29 7.72
C ASP A 824 21.95 -5.75 8.16
N VAL A 825 21.65 -5.99 9.42
CA VAL A 825 21.48 -7.32 10.00
C VAL A 825 20.08 -7.37 10.59
N LEU A 826 19.17 -8.02 9.88
CA LEU A 826 17.78 -8.16 10.31
C LEU A 826 17.64 -9.45 11.12
N ASN A 827 16.79 -9.41 12.16
CA ASN A 827 16.60 -10.51 13.10
C ASN A 827 17.95 -11.07 13.62
N VAL A 828 18.75 -10.18 14.23
CA VAL A 828 20.11 -10.49 14.71
C VAL A 828 20.16 -11.75 15.58
N LEU A 829 19.13 -11.96 16.41
CA LEU A 829 19.03 -13.09 17.32
C LEU A 829 18.58 -14.38 16.63
N ASP A 830 18.27 -14.35 15.35
CA ASP A 830 17.74 -15.46 14.59
C ASP A 830 16.48 -16.09 15.23
N GLN A 831 15.60 -15.22 15.77
CA GLN A 831 14.42 -15.66 16.48
C GLN A 831 13.40 -16.28 15.53
N LYS A 832 12.88 -17.45 15.88
CA LYS A 832 11.83 -18.15 15.15
C LYS A 832 10.47 -17.56 15.52
N ILE A 833 9.88 -16.79 14.59
CA ILE A 833 8.65 -16.03 14.80
C ILE A 833 7.52 -16.66 14.00
N GLU A 834 6.50 -17.15 14.69
CA GLU A 834 5.30 -17.72 14.06
C GLU A 834 4.40 -16.60 13.54
N ILE A 835 3.95 -16.68 12.29
CA ILE A 835 3.04 -15.71 11.66
C ILE A 835 1.66 -16.28 11.35
N SER A 836 1.59 -17.57 11.02
CA SER A 836 0.32 -18.27 10.83
C SER A 836 0.45 -19.75 11.13
N ARG A 837 -0.70 -20.40 11.32
CA ARG A 837 -0.80 -21.87 11.48
C ARG A 837 -1.87 -22.40 10.54
N GLY A 838 -1.60 -23.51 9.91
CA GLY A 838 -2.59 -24.28 9.17
C GLY A 838 -3.69 -24.85 10.07
N THR A 839 -4.70 -25.45 9.46
CA THR A 839 -5.81 -26.11 10.17
C THR A 839 -5.30 -27.26 11.04
N GLN A 840 -6.11 -27.72 11.99
CA GLN A 840 -5.75 -28.90 12.80
C GLN A 840 -5.36 -30.13 11.96
N SER A 841 -5.91 -30.27 10.74
CA SER A 841 -5.61 -31.35 9.81
C SER A 841 -4.26 -31.20 9.10
N THR A 842 -3.83 -30.00 8.78
CA THR A 842 -2.54 -29.73 8.12
C THR A 842 -1.44 -29.41 9.11
N GLY A 843 -1.77 -28.71 10.19
CA GLY A 843 -0.89 -28.45 11.34
C GLY A 843 0.43 -27.75 11.02
N THR A 844 0.58 -27.20 9.80
CA THR A 844 1.81 -26.52 9.37
C THR A 844 1.88 -25.11 9.92
N ILE A 845 3.09 -24.68 10.24
CA ILE A 845 3.35 -23.36 10.82
C ILE A 845 4.21 -22.56 9.85
N THR A 846 3.73 -21.35 9.51
CA THR A 846 4.50 -20.40 8.73
C THR A 846 5.26 -19.46 9.66
N TYR A 847 6.51 -19.19 9.33
CA TYR A 847 7.40 -18.36 10.13
C TYR A 847 7.90 -17.16 9.35
N GLN A 848 8.32 -16.13 10.07
CA GLN A 848 9.12 -15.04 9.49
C GLN A 848 10.52 -15.53 9.14
N THR A 849 11.15 -14.80 8.22
CA THR A 849 12.56 -14.99 7.85
C THR A 849 13.44 -14.82 9.09
N GLY A 850 14.39 -15.72 9.26
CA GLY A 850 15.41 -15.64 10.30
C GLY A 850 16.41 -14.51 10.04
N ARG A 851 17.64 -14.68 10.52
CA ARG A 851 18.70 -13.67 10.34
C ARG A 851 18.99 -13.47 8.86
N GLN A 852 19.01 -12.18 8.44
CA GLN A 852 19.32 -11.80 7.06
C GLN A 852 20.32 -10.64 7.05
N PHE A 853 21.32 -10.75 6.16
CA PHE A 853 22.32 -9.71 5.95
C PHE A 853 22.07 -8.99 4.63
N TRP A 854 22.23 -7.67 4.66
CA TRP A 854 22.26 -6.83 3.47
C TRP A 854 23.52 -5.98 3.46
N LEU A 855 24.19 -5.94 2.33
CA LEU A 855 25.36 -5.10 2.12
C LEU A 855 25.06 -4.02 1.09
N GLY A 856 25.41 -2.78 1.41
CA GLY A 856 25.28 -1.65 0.52
C GLY A 856 26.59 -0.86 0.42
N VAL A 857 26.86 -0.34 -0.78
CA VAL A 857 27.96 0.59 -1.05
C VAL A 857 27.41 1.73 -1.88
N ALA A 858 27.76 2.97 -1.51
CA ALA A 858 27.44 4.15 -2.28
C ALA A 858 28.66 5.05 -2.45
N TYR A 859 28.71 5.75 -3.56
CA TYR A 859 29.67 6.82 -3.81
C TYR A 859 28.90 8.12 -3.97
N THR A 860 29.33 9.12 -3.24
CA THR A 860 28.73 10.45 -3.23
C THR A 860 29.77 11.49 -3.63
N TRP A 861 29.34 12.53 -4.36
CA TRP A 861 30.22 13.63 -4.81
C TRP A 861 29.51 14.97 -4.81
#